data_942fad62835ab34b7c4152d0ca33a20c
#
_entry.id   942fad62835ab34b7c4152d0ca33a20c
#
_cell.length_a   1.000
_cell.length_b   1.000
_cell.length_c   1.000
_cell.angle_alpha   90.00
_cell.angle_beta   90.00
_cell.angle_gamma   90.00
#
_symmetry.space_group_name_H-M   'P 1'
#
loop_
_entity.id
_entity.type
_entity.pdbx_description
1 polymer ?
#
loop_
_entity_poly.entity_id
_entity_poly.type
_entity_poly.pdbx_seq_one_letter_code
_entity_poly.pdbx_strand_id
1 'polypeptide(L)'
;MRIHVLLVAGTAHAAFRQRWSMQKVTNAPSSVVAADSQQASQDPCAIISKAFEAVATNKTSNGPIILDLRPSVGTACRKSLPVMQKANLKLLDYLRPYIEFQSTIELLKDPPPEYLLPGVDIMGGMQAMRQKLENNSYESQLDVMTDLHNIFVAASDNHFGYLPGLFSAFRYARPDLNFRSISTDGFDMPQIFDAQDLLALENKTYTPSPVATIDGQEVYEFLEKEAMGVPQGHQDPDAKLNLLFDSIPLRAAGGGSAARFSILEIPDSYTIVHKNGTLRIVTNSIVTLPDVNLTGIRSGQEFQKRFEIPPRNKTAETPPPAPPRNESALVDYPTPLVKHSDEFVASYALNDTEMRDTMVISFLSFVSLVKEDILANETALGSFVRQFGDVIDQTAKAAKEQGRDKLIIDMSANVGGSLDLTDFAYTTFFPGARFDSFDRYRVDSGLNFLARGASPKAVLRLFVAPEGLPIDAANRTIDSPDALFAPRPIQGQNMTAEFHRNASTRYFIKPDVFLRGYEPNETAARREPPWKPENMVILTDGLCASACTIFTGLLVRNFGIRTIALGGRPLNKPMQAIGGVKGTQVFANAEIQNITADAVRKSAGQARQQSARSIPSVRDAPLLPLMQEPGSGGSVNLRNGYSQDDVDGFPLHFKYQAANCRLFYTSKMLTDVAETWRRAALVAFRNGTCVPGSTVNSDGTMGAKAPEFDPDVRGRAPGVPRPTLE
;
A
#
# COMPACT_ATOMS: atom_id res chain seq x y z
N MET A 1 -12.34 18.45 -15.43
CA MET A 1 -13.09 18.10 -14.21
C MET A 1 -13.56 16.62 -14.15
N ARG A 2 -13.45 15.85 -15.24
CA ARG A 2 -13.79 14.40 -15.32
C ARG A 2 -12.63 13.44 -14.92
N ILE A 3 -11.42 13.93 -14.87
CA ILE A 3 -10.18 13.14 -14.84
C ILE A 3 -9.59 13.01 -13.43
N HIS A 4 -9.89 13.92 -12.52
CA HIS A 4 -9.37 13.89 -11.14
C HIS A 4 -9.82 12.68 -10.30
N VAL A 5 -10.89 12.00 -10.68
CA VAL A 5 -11.50 10.92 -9.88
C VAL A 5 -10.80 9.57 -10.06
N LEU A 6 -10.21 9.31 -11.22
CA LEU A 6 -9.52 8.05 -11.51
C LEU A 6 -8.13 7.94 -10.85
N LEU A 7 -7.55 9.06 -10.45
CA LEU A 7 -6.18 9.14 -9.94
C LEU A 7 -6.05 9.42 -8.44
N VAL A 8 -7.07 10.00 -7.80
CA VAL A 8 -6.98 10.36 -6.37
C VAL A 8 -6.89 9.11 -5.49
N ALA A 9 -7.51 8.01 -5.87
CA ALA A 9 -7.43 6.75 -5.13
C ALA A 9 -6.01 6.14 -5.10
N GLY A 10 -5.28 6.25 -6.22
CA GLY A 10 -3.88 5.81 -6.28
C GLY A 10 -2.89 6.84 -5.75
N THR A 11 -3.20 8.14 -5.88
CA THR A 11 -2.24 9.23 -5.59
C THR A 11 -2.06 9.50 -4.10
N ALA A 12 -3.06 9.31 -3.25
CA ALA A 12 -2.88 9.48 -1.81
C ALA A 12 -1.85 8.49 -1.25
N HIS A 13 -1.86 7.24 -1.71
CA HIS A 13 -0.89 6.22 -1.30
C HIS A 13 0.45 6.31 -2.05
N ALA A 14 0.43 6.59 -3.35
CA ALA A 14 1.64 6.80 -4.14
C ALA A 14 2.36 8.09 -3.74
N ALA A 15 1.66 9.18 -3.49
CA ALA A 15 2.25 10.42 -3.00
C ALA A 15 2.87 10.25 -1.60
N PHE A 16 2.24 9.43 -0.73
CA PHE A 16 2.80 9.10 0.57
C PHE A 16 4.10 8.29 0.46
N ARG A 17 4.19 7.34 -0.48
CA ARG A 17 5.41 6.55 -0.74
C ARG A 17 6.50 7.34 -1.44
N GLN A 18 6.17 8.11 -2.48
CA GLN A 18 7.17 8.84 -3.28
C GLN A 18 7.88 9.96 -2.52
N ARG A 19 7.18 10.64 -1.61
CA ARG A 19 7.79 11.71 -0.83
C ARG A 19 8.93 11.24 0.08
N TRP A 20 9.01 9.93 0.39
CA TRP A 20 9.97 9.39 1.36
C TRP A 20 10.97 8.37 0.78
N SER A 21 11.02 8.16 -0.55
CA SER A 21 12.12 7.38 -1.14
C SER A 21 13.41 8.20 -1.04
N MET A 22 14.41 7.67 -0.36
CA MET A 22 15.75 8.28 -0.35
C MET A 22 16.53 7.86 -1.58
N GLN A 23 16.81 8.80 -2.47
CA GLN A 23 17.99 8.73 -3.33
C GLN A 23 19.24 8.75 -2.44
N LYS A 24 20.28 8.01 -2.85
CA LYS A 24 21.56 7.83 -2.16
C LYS A 24 21.94 9.00 -1.26
N VAL A 25 21.88 8.79 0.05
CA VAL A 25 22.59 9.65 1.01
C VAL A 25 24.04 9.21 0.95
N THR A 26 24.86 9.97 0.25
CA THR A 26 26.32 9.86 0.35
C THR A 26 26.72 10.15 1.79
N ASN A 27 27.51 9.25 2.36
CA ASN A 27 28.03 9.36 3.72
C ASN A 27 28.69 10.74 3.94
N ALA A 28 28.00 11.61 4.66
CA ALA A 28 28.66 12.74 5.31
C ALA A 28 29.24 12.24 6.63
N PRO A 29 30.45 12.65 7.01
CA PRO A 29 31.06 12.20 8.26
C PRO A 29 30.22 12.67 9.44
N SER A 30 29.81 11.72 10.28
CA SER A 30 29.02 11.96 11.49
C SER A 30 29.88 12.70 12.52
N SER A 31 29.71 14.00 12.61
CA SER A 31 30.10 14.75 13.79
C SER A 31 28.86 14.96 14.66
N VAL A 32 28.55 13.99 15.52
CA VAL A 32 27.52 14.16 16.54
C VAL A 32 28.00 15.24 17.50
N VAL A 33 27.40 16.43 17.39
CA VAL A 33 27.62 17.49 18.37
C VAL A 33 26.95 17.03 19.67
N ALA A 34 27.75 16.69 20.67
CA ALA A 34 27.27 16.46 22.03
C ALA A 34 26.49 17.71 22.49
N ALA A 35 25.26 17.50 22.96
CA ALA A 35 24.45 18.61 23.51
C ALA A 35 25.21 19.28 24.64
N ASP A 36 25.66 20.47 24.36
CA ASP A 36 26.36 21.32 25.37
C ASP A 36 25.37 21.73 26.46
N SER A 37 25.84 21.84 27.66
CA SER A 37 25.01 22.16 28.87
C SER A 37 24.23 23.50 28.78
N GLN A 38 24.47 24.32 27.78
CA GLN A 38 23.70 25.51 27.43
C GLN A 38 22.40 25.26 26.68
N GLN A 39 22.18 24.04 26.11
CA GLN A 39 20.93 23.68 25.40
C GLN A 39 19.78 23.32 26.35
N ALA A 40 20.03 23.04 27.62
CA ALA A 40 19.03 22.60 28.60
C ALA A 40 17.95 23.69 28.95
N SER A 41 18.15 24.93 28.53
CA SER A 41 17.19 26.05 28.78
C SER A 41 16.37 26.44 27.53
N GLN A 42 16.64 25.85 26.36
CA GLN A 42 15.97 26.21 25.12
C GLN A 42 14.82 25.26 24.81
N ASP A 43 13.68 25.80 24.30
CA ASP A 43 12.53 25.02 23.88
C ASP A 43 12.93 23.99 22.79
N PRO A 44 12.58 22.69 22.92
CA PRO A 44 13.01 21.67 21.99
C PRO A 44 12.53 21.91 20.52
N CYS A 45 11.37 22.55 20.35
CA CYS A 45 10.89 22.89 19.01
C CYS A 45 11.71 24.04 18.38
N ALA A 46 12.21 24.95 19.19
CA ALA A 46 13.13 26.01 18.76
C ALA A 46 14.50 25.43 18.34
N ILE A 47 14.96 24.38 19.00
CA ILE A 47 16.20 23.67 18.61
C ILE A 47 16.04 23.07 17.21
N ILE A 48 14.90 22.40 16.94
CA ILE A 48 14.60 21.83 15.62
C ILE A 48 14.54 22.92 14.54
N SER A 49 13.90 24.05 14.84
CA SER A 49 13.82 25.21 13.92
C SER A 49 15.19 25.72 13.54
N LYS A 50 16.07 25.93 14.51
CA LYS A 50 17.46 26.40 14.26
C LYS A 50 18.27 25.41 13.45
N ALA A 51 18.18 24.11 13.75
CA ALA A 51 18.87 23.09 12.97
C ALA A 51 18.36 23.05 11.51
N PHE A 52 17.05 23.22 11.31
CA PHE A 52 16.47 23.33 9.98
C PHE A 52 16.99 24.57 9.23
N GLU A 53 17.00 25.74 9.87
CA GLU A 53 17.49 26.99 9.28
C GLU A 53 18.95 26.88 8.84
N ALA A 54 19.80 26.22 9.64
CA ALA A 54 21.21 26.03 9.32
C ALA A 54 21.45 25.19 8.05
N VAL A 55 20.54 24.23 7.77
CA VAL A 55 20.67 23.33 6.61
C VAL A 55 19.89 23.86 5.40
N ALA A 56 18.72 24.49 5.61
CA ALA A 56 17.83 24.93 4.55
C ALA A 56 18.43 26.04 3.65
N THR A 57 19.33 26.86 4.20
CA THR A 57 20.04 27.94 3.46
C THR A 57 21.03 27.40 2.39
N ASN A 58 21.49 26.16 2.55
CA ASN A 58 22.49 25.54 1.68
C ASN A 58 21.89 24.46 0.76
N LYS A 59 20.58 24.50 0.52
CA LYS A 59 19.84 23.46 -0.17
C LYS A 59 20.18 23.40 -1.66
N THR A 60 20.83 22.31 -2.07
CA THR A 60 21.17 22.02 -3.49
C THR A 60 20.34 20.88 -4.08
N SER A 61 19.53 20.18 -3.28
CA SER A 61 18.76 19.01 -3.72
C SER A 61 17.28 19.10 -3.33
N ASN A 62 16.42 18.45 -4.11
CA ASN A 62 14.99 18.30 -3.84
C ASN A 62 14.68 17.09 -2.91
N GLY A 63 15.71 16.48 -2.31
CA GLY A 63 15.58 15.33 -1.41
C GLY A 63 15.20 15.70 0.03
N PRO A 64 14.92 14.70 0.88
CA PRO A 64 14.68 14.90 2.30
C PRO A 64 15.82 15.63 2.99
N ILE A 65 15.49 16.48 3.97
CA ILE A 65 16.45 17.25 4.75
C ILE A 65 16.73 16.51 6.06
N ILE A 66 17.97 16.06 6.24
CA ILE A 66 18.41 15.41 7.48
C ILE A 66 18.85 16.51 8.45
N LEU A 67 18.27 16.49 9.63
CA LEU A 67 18.69 17.32 10.75
C LEU A 67 19.59 16.48 11.66
N ASP A 68 20.82 16.96 11.91
CA ASP A 68 21.76 16.30 12.82
C ASP A 68 21.35 16.53 14.27
N LEU A 69 20.19 15.97 14.62
CA LEU A 69 19.57 16.04 15.93
C LEU A 69 19.13 14.64 16.37
N ARG A 70 19.31 14.37 17.66
CA ARG A 70 18.83 13.12 18.27
C ARG A 70 17.29 13.06 18.26
N PRO A 71 16.69 11.89 18.04
CA PRO A 71 15.24 11.68 18.14
C PRO A 71 14.60 12.19 19.41
N SER A 72 15.29 12.07 20.57
CA SER A 72 14.83 12.58 21.86
C SER A 72 14.46 14.07 21.84
N VAL A 73 15.14 14.89 21.04
CA VAL A 73 14.80 16.32 20.86
C VAL A 73 13.46 16.46 20.11
N GLY A 74 13.24 15.65 19.08
CA GLY A 74 11.96 15.61 18.33
C GLY A 74 10.80 15.16 19.21
N THR A 75 11.03 14.13 20.01
CA THR A 75 10.06 13.61 20.98
C THR A 75 9.75 14.66 22.04
N ALA A 76 10.76 15.32 22.61
CA ALA A 76 10.56 16.40 23.58
C ALA A 76 9.76 17.56 22.99
N CYS A 77 10.03 17.96 21.73
CA CYS A 77 9.23 18.96 21.03
C CYS A 77 7.76 18.54 20.93
N ARG A 78 7.47 17.33 20.45
CA ARG A 78 6.10 16.85 20.31
C ARG A 78 5.39 16.65 21.66
N LYS A 79 6.10 16.20 22.70
CA LYS A 79 5.58 16.09 24.08
C LYS A 79 5.28 17.44 24.73
N SER A 80 5.95 18.51 24.31
CA SER A 80 5.69 19.85 24.81
C SER A 80 4.38 20.49 24.35
N LEU A 81 3.67 19.84 23.39
CA LEU A 81 2.42 20.33 22.84
C LEU A 81 1.27 20.07 23.82
N PRO A 82 0.52 21.13 24.25
CA PRO A 82 -0.61 20.94 25.14
C PRO A 82 -1.77 20.20 24.46
N VAL A 83 -2.49 19.41 25.24
CA VAL A 83 -3.69 18.70 24.76
C VAL A 83 -4.77 19.70 24.37
N MET A 84 -5.22 19.66 23.13
CA MET A 84 -6.32 20.46 22.61
C MET A 84 -7.65 19.73 22.80
N GLN A 85 -8.09 19.49 24.03
CA GLN A 85 -9.23 18.62 24.36
C GLN A 85 -10.46 18.87 23.48
N LYS A 86 -10.95 20.11 23.41
CA LYS A 86 -12.15 20.45 22.61
C LYS A 86 -11.97 20.21 21.11
N ALA A 87 -10.77 20.48 20.59
CA ALA A 87 -10.46 20.25 19.18
C ALA A 87 -10.35 18.76 18.86
N ASN A 88 -9.74 17.99 19.77
CA ASN A 88 -9.63 16.54 19.63
C ASN A 88 -10.99 15.86 19.69
N LEU A 89 -11.87 16.22 20.63
CA LEU A 89 -13.26 15.72 20.69
C LEU A 89 -14.00 16.02 19.38
N LYS A 90 -13.87 17.25 18.88
CA LYS A 90 -14.44 17.64 17.59
C LYS A 90 -13.85 16.85 16.40
N LEU A 91 -12.55 16.53 16.44
CA LEU A 91 -11.90 15.68 15.44
C LEU A 91 -12.49 14.27 15.45
N LEU A 92 -12.70 13.67 16.63
CA LEU A 92 -13.35 12.35 16.74
C LEU A 92 -14.77 12.38 16.19
N ASP A 93 -15.56 13.41 16.50
CA ASP A 93 -16.93 13.57 15.95
C ASP A 93 -16.92 13.69 14.43
N TYR A 94 -15.88 14.32 13.88
CA TYR A 94 -15.71 14.49 12.45
C TYR A 94 -15.27 13.20 11.75
N LEU A 95 -14.28 12.49 12.30
CA LEU A 95 -13.74 11.28 11.67
C LEU A 95 -14.74 10.12 11.71
N ARG A 96 -15.56 10.06 12.76
CA ARG A 96 -16.52 8.95 12.96
C ARG A 96 -17.37 8.63 11.74
N PRO A 97 -18.09 9.57 11.08
CA PRO A 97 -18.92 9.25 9.92
C PRO A 97 -18.12 8.74 8.73
N TYR A 98 -16.84 9.14 8.58
CA TYR A 98 -15.97 8.60 7.53
C TYR A 98 -15.52 7.18 7.86
N ILE A 99 -15.14 6.93 9.12
CA ILE A 99 -14.75 5.61 9.60
C ILE A 99 -15.90 4.61 9.42
N GLU A 100 -17.15 5.04 9.61
CA GLU A 100 -18.35 4.23 9.41
C GLU A 100 -18.53 3.76 7.96
N PHE A 101 -17.89 4.40 6.96
CA PHE A 101 -17.84 3.90 5.57
C PHE A 101 -16.86 2.74 5.37
N GLN A 102 -15.97 2.45 6.33
CA GLN A 102 -15.04 1.34 6.22
C GLN A 102 -15.79 0.01 6.10
N SER A 103 -15.63 -0.67 4.98
CA SER A 103 -16.42 -1.85 4.65
C SER A 103 -16.12 -3.08 5.51
N THR A 104 -14.91 -3.15 6.11
CA THR A 104 -14.44 -4.26 6.94
C THR A 104 -14.68 -4.05 8.44
N ILE A 105 -15.20 -2.90 8.87
CA ILE A 105 -15.18 -2.44 10.27
C ILE A 105 -15.79 -3.41 11.27
N GLU A 106 -16.88 -4.09 10.90
CA GLU A 106 -17.53 -5.04 11.79
C GLU A 106 -16.82 -6.41 11.80
N LEU A 107 -16.36 -6.86 10.63
CA LEU A 107 -15.63 -8.13 10.51
C LEU A 107 -14.25 -8.10 11.16
N LEU A 108 -13.62 -6.92 11.25
CA LEU A 108 -12.34 -6.77 11.93
C LEU A 108 -12.42 -7.01 13.44
N LYS A 109 -13.60 -6.90 14.05
CA LYS A 109 -13.77 -7.17 15.51
C LYS A 109 -13.55 -8.63 15.85
N ASP A 110 -14.07 -9.52 15.01
CA ASP A 110 -13.99 -10.98 15.17
C ASP A 110 -13.75 -11.62 13.80
N PRO A 111 -12.51 -11.53 13.29
CA PRO A 111 -12.19 -12.04 11.96
C PRO A 111 -12.16 -13.58 11.94
N PRO A 112 -12.39 -14.21 10.77
CA PRO A 112 -12.33 -15.67 10.65
C PRO A 112 -10.93 -16.21 10.93
N PRO A 113 -10.81 -17.51 11.25
CA PRO A 113 -9.51 -18.12 11.57
C PRO A 113 -8.42 -18.00 10.50
N GLU A 114 -8.80 -17.82 9.25
CA GLU A 114 -7.87 -17.62 8.13
C GLU A 114 -7.22 -16.23 8.09
N TYR A 115 -7.77 -15.26 8.83
CA TYR A 115 -7.16 -13.94 8.96
C TYR A 115 -6.02 -14.00 9.98
N LEU A 116 -4.80 -13.67 9.56
CA LEU A 116 -3.58 -13.91 10.36
C LEU A 116 -3.36 -12.88 11.48
N LEU A 117 -4.00 -11.72 11.39
CA LEU A 117 -3.84 -10.65 12.36
C LEU A 117 -4.92 -10.70 13.45
N PRO A 118 -4.66 -10.12 14.63
CA PRO A 118 -5.64 -10.07 15.70
C PRO A 118 -6.88 -9.25 15.31
N GLY A 119 -8.02 -9.56 15.94
CA GLY A 119 -9.24 -8.76 15.82
C GLY A 119 -9.05 -7.34 16.38
N VAL A 120 -9.73 -6.36 15.78
CA VAL A 120 -9.62 -4.94 16.14
C VAL A 120 -11.00 -4.29 16.18
N ASP A 121 -11.37 -3.71 17.32
CA ASP A 121 -12.57 -2.87 17.45
C ASP A 121 -12.22 -1.39 17.26
N ILE A 122 -12.27 -0.92 16.02
CA ILE A 122 -11.95 0.47 15.66
C ILE A 122 -12.88 1.45 16.37
N MET A 123 -14.20 1.16 16.40
CA MET A 123 -15.18 2.07 17.02
C MET A 123 -15.06 2.07 18.55
N GLY A 124 -14.75 0.93 19.14
CA GLY A 124 -14.44 0.83 20.58
C GLY A 124 -13.18 1.63 20.93
N GLY A 125 -12.13 1.54 20.11
CA GLY A 125 -10.92 2.36 20.26
C GLY A 125 -11.19 3.86 20.20
N MET A 126 -12.01 4.31 19.25
CA MET A 126 -12.45 5.71 19.15
C MET A 126 -13.25 6.16 20.40
N GLN A 127 -14.08 5.27 20.95
CA GLN A 127 -14.85 5.56 22.16
C GLN A 127 -13.95 5.63 23.40
N ALA A 128 -13.00 4.70 23.54
CA ALA A 128 -12.03 4.72 24.63
C ALA A 128 -11.18 6.01 24.60
N MET A 129 -10.71 6.40 23.41
CA MET A 129 -9.98 7.65 23.21
C MET A 129 -10.82 8.88 23.61
N ARG A 130 -12.13 8.90 23.27
CA ARG A 130 -13.04 9.95 23.72
C ARG A 130 -13.12 10.04 25.23
N GLN A 131 -13.30 8.92 25.92
CA GLN A 131 -13.35 8.88 27.40
C GLN A 131 -12.06 9.40 28.03
N LYS A 132 -10.88 9.01 27.50
CA LYS A 132 -9.58 9.56 27.96
C LYS A 132 -9.51 11.09 27.80
N LEU A 133 -10.01 11.63 26.68
CA LEU A 133 -10.07 13.08 26.46
C LEU A 133 -11.01 13.78 27.44
N GLU A 134 -12.24 13.25 27.65
CA GLU A 134 -13.24 13.81 28.57
C GLU A 134 -12.74 13.81 30.01
N ASN A 135 -11.99 12.79 30.41
CA ASN A 135 -11.39 12.63 31.73
C ASN A 135 -10.04 13.34 31.91
N ASN A 136 -9.53 14.06 30.89
CA ASN A 136 -8.20 14.68 30.88
C ASN A 136 -7.05 13.70 31.20
N SER A 137 -7.12 12.48 30.69
CA SER A 137 -6.15 11.42 30.97
C SER A 137 -4.89 11.46 30.08
N TYR A 138 -4.84 12.32 29.07
CA TYR A 138 -3.66 12.48 28.21
C TYR A 138 -2.71 13.55 28.76
N GLU A 139 -1.42 13.27 28.77
CA GLU A 139 -0.38 14.20 29.22
C GLU A 139 0.04 15.19 28.13
N SER A 140 0.04 14.75 26.86
CA SER A 140 0.45 15.55 25.71
C SER A 140 -0.42 15.34 24.48
N GLN A 141 -0.35 16.28 23.53
CA GLN A 141 -0.99 16.12 22.24
C GLN A 141 -0.37 14.96 21.43
N LEU A 142 0.91 14.64 21.64
CA LEU A 142 1.56 13.49 21.04
C LEU A 142 0.84 12.19 21.41
N ASP A 143 0.48 12.01 22.69
CA ASP A 143 -0.18 10.79 23.17
C ASP A 143 -1.54 10.64 22.52
N VAL A 144 -2.32 11.72 22.39
CA VAL A 144 -3.62 11.75 21.70
C VAL A 144 -3.45 11.32 20.24
N MET A 145 -2.48 11.90 19.52
CA MET A 145 -2.27 11.61 18.10
C MET A 145 -1.68 10.23 17.86
N THR A 146 -0.90 9.71 18.81
CA THR A 146 -0.38 8.35 18.78
C THR A 146 -1.50 7.32 18.93
N ASP A 147 -2.41 7.51 19.89
CA ASP A 147 -3.58 6.65 20.06
C ASP A 147 -4.44 6.65 18.80
N LEU A 148 -4.73 7.82 18.24
CA LEU A 148 -5.49 7.95 17.00
C LEU A 148 -4.80 7.22 15.83
N HIS A 149 -3.49 7.41 15.66
CA HIS A 149 -2.72 6.75 14.62
C HIS A 149 -2.76 5.22 14.77
N ASN A 150 -2.61 4.72 15.99
CA ASN A 150 -2.60 3.29 16.28
C ASN A 150 -3.93 2.62 15.94
N ILE A 151 -5.07 3.31 16.14
CA ILE A 151 -6.40 2.81 15.75
C ILE A 151 -6.45 2.54 14.24
N PHE A 152 -5.92 3.45 13.41
CA PHE A 152 -5.91 3.26 11.96
C PHE A 152 -4.92 2.17 11.52
N VAL A 153 -3.72 2.15 12.08
CA VAL A 153 -2.67 1.15 11.74
C VAL A 153 -3.10 -0.26 12.11
N ALA A 154 -3.80 -0.43 13.24
CA ALA A 154 -4.28 -1.72 13.71
C ALA A 154 -5.21 -2.42 12.71
N ALA A 155 -5.98 -1.67 11.92
CA ALA A 155 -6.86 -2.22 10.89
C ALA A 155 -6.11 -2.97 9.78
N SER A 156 -4.82 -2.71 9.59
CA SER A 156 -3.97 -3.36 8.58
C SER A 156 -4.57 -3.36 7.17
N ASP A 157 -5.17 -2.23 6.79
CA ASP A 157 -5.82 -2.02 5.50
C ASP A 157 -5.21 -0.81 4.78
N ASN A 158 -4.58 -1.05 3.62
CA ASN A 158 -3.94 0.02 2.83
C ASN A 158 -4.91 1.11 2.35
N HIS A 159 -6.21 0.82 2.32
CA HIS A 159 -7.24 1.78 1.93
C HIS A 159 -7.80 2.57 3.12
N PHE A 160 -7.47 2.16 4.36
CA PHE A 160 -7.93 2.81 5.58
C PHE A 160 -6.79 3.55 6.25
N GLY A 161 -6.90 4.86 6.33
CA GLY A 161 -5.82 5.66 6.89
C GLY A 161 -6.22 7.07 7.28
N TYR A 162 -5.50 7.60 8.25
CA TYR A 162 -5.50 8.99 8.65
C TYR A 162 -4.11 9.35 9.16
N LEU A 163 -3.53 10.43 8.68
CA LEU A 163 -2.26 10.94 9.17
C LEU A 163 -2.48 12.24 9.95
N PRO A 164 -2.30 12.24 11.28
CA PRO A 164 -2.33 13.47 12.07
C PRO A 164 -1.30 14.51 11.59
N GLY A 165 -1.70 15.77 11.56
CA GLY A 165 -0.84 16.86 11.11
C GLY A 165 0.49 16.96 11.87
N LEU A 166 0.48 16.63 13.16
CA LEU A 166 1.66 16.55 14.00
C LEU A 166 2.76 15.65 13.41
N PHE A 167 2.40 14.53 12.78
CA PHE A 167 3.36 13.58 12.23
C PHE A 167 3.86 13.95 10.83
N SER A 168 3.28 14.97 10.20
CA SER A 168 3.71 15.44 8.87
C SER A 168 4.93 16.37 8.92
N ALA A 169 5.22 16.97 10.08
CA ALA A 169 6.29 17.96 10.24
C ALA A 169 7.69 17.37 10.04
N PHE A 170 7.95 16.23 10.64
CA PHE A 170 9.20 15.50 10.51
C PHE A 170 9.00 14.02 10.86
N ARG A 171 9.99 13.21 10.55
CA ARG A 171 10.10 11.80 10.93
C ARG A 171 11.43 11.54 11.61
N TYR A 172 11.53 10.39 12.25
CA TYR A 172 12.78 9.89 12.76
C TYR A 172 13.43 8.98 11.70
N ALA A 173 14.71 9.19 11.44
CA ALA A 173 15.50 8.40 10.49
C ALA A 173 16.41 7.44 11.25
N ARG A 174 16.47 6.20 10.74
CA ARG A 174 17.32 5.10 11.18
C ARG A 174 18.22 4.70 10.01
N PRO A 175 19.21 5.53 9.62
CA PRO A 175 19.94 5.35 8.35
C PRO A 175 20.66 4.01 8.28
N ASP A 176 21.16 3.50 9.40
CA ASP A 176 21.95 2.29 9.50
C ASP A 176 21.13 1.03 9.82
N LEU A 177 19.80 1.15 10.04
CA LEU A 177 18.88 0.02 10.07
C LEU A 177 18.51 -0.37 8.63
N ASN A 178 19.52 -0.70 7.84
CA ASN A 178 19.42 -1.08 6.44
C ASN A 178 19.82 -2.54 6.28
N PHE A 179 18.88 -3.42 6.56
CA PHE A 179 19.09 -4.85 6.59
C PHE A 179 18.59 -5.56 5.34
N ARG A 180 19.06 -6.80 5.17
CA ARG A 180 18.57 -7.76 4.19
C ARG A 180 18.36 -9.11 4.86
N SER A 181 17.23 -9.75 4.53
CA SER A 181 16.93 -11.13 4.90
C SER A 181 17.43 -12.04 3.78
N ILE A 182 18.45 -12.86 4.05
CA ILE A 182 19.21 -13.59 3.02
C ILE A 182 19.29 -15.06 3.40
N SER A 183 18.85 -15.90 2.47
CA SER A 183 19.12 -17.36 2.45
C SER A 183 20.35 -17.64 1.62
N THR A 184 21.08 -18.70 1.95
CA THR A 184 22.27 -19.15 1.20
C THR A 184 21.93 -19.69 -0.17
N ASP A 185 20.81 -20.37 -0.31
CA ASP A 185 20.38 -21.10 -1.51
C ASP A 185 18.96 -20.76 -1.99
N GLY A 186 18.18 -20.04 -1.20
CA GLY A 186 16.78 -19.71 -1.43
C GLY A 186 15.78 -20.61 -0.71
N PHE A 187 16.24 -21.65 -0.01
CA PHE A 187 15.42 -22.65 0.69
C PHE A 187 15.74 -22.73 2.18
N ASP A 188 17.01 -22.58 2.56
CA ASP A 188 17.45 -22.50 3.94
C ASP A 188 16.93 -21.26 4.62
N MET A 189 16.69 -21.36 5.94
CA MET A 189 16.22 -20.25 6.76
C MET A 189 17.09 -19.01 6.58
N PRO A 190 16.50 -17.88 6.20
CA PRO A 190 17.25 -16.66 5.96
C PRO A 190 17.79 -16.09 7.27
N GLN A 191 18.88 -15.36 7.15
CA GLN A 191 19.50 -14.60 8.24
C GLN A 191 19.55 -13.12 7.87
N ILE A 192 19.61 -12.28 8.90
CA ILE A 192 19.64 -10.83 8.70
C ILE A 192 21.09 -10.35 8.57
N PHE A 193 21.40 -9.68 7.48
CA PHE A 193 22.69 -9.05 7.20
C PHE A 193 22.55 -7.56 7.00
N ASP A 194 23.60 -6.81 7.27
CA ASP A 194 23.69 -5.41 6.86
C ASP A 194 23.69 -5.32 5.32
N ALA A 195 23.00 -4.34 4.77
CA ALA A 195 22.94 -4.18 3.31
C ALA A 195 24.31 -3.91 2.66
N GLN A 196 25.24 -3.32 3.41
CA GLN A 196 26.63 -3.11 2.96
C GLN A 196 27.40 -4.42 2.75
N ASP A 197 26.96 -5.50 3.38
CA ASP A 197 27.60 -6.81 3.29
C ASP A 197 27.21 -7.61 2.04
N LEU A 198 26.19 -7.16 1.29
CA LEU A 198 25.71 -7.85 0.07
C LEU A 198 26.82 -8.15 -0.93
N LEU A 199 27.62 -7.15 -1.26
CA LEU A 199 28.74 -7.34 -2.20
C LEU A 199 29.81 -8.28 -1.67
N ALA A 200 30.04 -8.27 -0.35
CA ALA A 200 31.00 -9.19 0.26
C ALA A 200 30.50 -10.64 0.25
N LEU A 201 29.18 -10.85 0.44
CA LEU A 201 28.57 -12.17 0.32
C LEU A 201 28.72 -12.74 -1.10
N GLU A 202 28.63 -11.91 -2.12
CA GLU A 202 28.77 -12.32 -3.53
C GLU A 202 30.23 -12.50 -3.93
N ASN A 203 31.06 -11.50 -3.67
CA ASN A 203 32.44 -11.45 -4.12
C ASN A 203 33.42 -12.19 -3.19
N LYS A 204 32.94 -12.67 -2.02
CA LYS A 204 33.73 -13.37 -1.01
C LYS A 204 34.97 -12.59 -0.56
N THR A 205 34.89 -11.26 -0.53
CA THR A 205 35.97 -10.37 -0.12
C THR A 205 36.28 -10.48 1.38
N TYR A 206 35.25 -10.78 2.17
CA TYR A 206 35.33 -11.18 3.59
C TYR A 206 34.08 -12.02 3.90
N THR A 207 34.03 -12.60 5.10
CA THR A 207 32.88 -13.37 5.56
C THR A 207 32.02 -12.50 6.47
N PRO A 208 30.89 -11.95 5.98
CA PRO A 208 29.96 -11.19 6.83
C PRO A 208 29.35 -12.06 7.92
N SER A 209 29.08 -11.45 9.07
CA SER A 209 28.40 -12.12 10.17
C SER A 209 26.96 -11.60 10.27
N PRO A 210 25.96 -12.49 10.32
CA PRO A 210 24.58 -12.06 10.48
C PRO A 210 24.35 -11.29 11.79
N VAL A 211 23.38 -10.41 11.80
CA VAL A 211 22.88 -9.74 13.00
C VAL A 211 22.22 -10.78 13.90
N ALA A 212 22.55 -10.76 15.19
CA ALA A 212 21.98 -11.62 16.21
C ALA A 212 20.89 -10.90 17.02
N THR A 213 21.24 -9.69 17.53
CA THR A 213 20.30 -8.91 18.35
C THR A 213 20.36 -7.42 18.04
N ILE A 214 19.25 -6.72 18.32
CA ILE A 214 19.14 -5.26 18.32
C ILE A 214 18.62 -4.86 19.70
N ASP A 215 19.37 -4.03 20.42
CA ASP A 215 19.13 -3.66 21.83
C ASP A 215 18.84 -4.87 22.74
N GLY A 216 19.57 -5.97 22.52
CA GLY A 216 19.43 -7.21 23.28
C GLY A 216 18.25 -8.10 22.90
N GLN A 217 17.33 -7.63 22.03
CA GLN A 217 16.24 -8.44 21.50
C GLN A 217 16.71 -9.23 20.28
N GLU A 218 16.25 -10.49 20.12
CA GLU A 218 16.53 -11.30 18.94
C GLU A 218 16.08 -10.54 17.68
N VAL A 219 16.88 -10.61 16.61
CA VAL A 219 16.72 -9.74 15.45
C VAL A 219 15.38 -9.89 14.74
N TYR A 220 14.86 -11.12 14.57
CA TYR A 220 13.56 -11.31 13.95
C TYR A 220 12.41 -10.90 14.86
N GLU A 221 12.51 -11.13 16.17
CA GLU A 221 11.51 -10.62 17.13
C GLU A 221 11.42 -9.09 17.09
N PHE A 222 12.57 -8.41 17.03
CA PHE A 222 12.62 -6.97 16.88
C PHE A 222 11.97 -6.52 15.55
N LEU A 223 12.34 -7.14 14.42
CA LEU A 223 11.86 -6.76 13.11
C LEU A 223 10.37 -7.08 12.91
N GLU A 224 9.87 -8.20 13.41
CA GLU A 224 8.44 -8.54 13.34
C GLU A 224 7.61 -7.54 14.14
N LYS A 225 8.09 -7.12 15.32
CA LYS A 225 7.44 -6.05 16.09
C LYS A 225 7.41 -4.72 15.33
N GLU A 226 8.53 -4.32 14.73
CA GLU A 226 8.60 -3.13 13.88
C GLU A 226 7.65 -3.22 12.67
N ALA A 227 7.58 -4.39 12.03
CA ALA A 227 6.71 -4.65 10.88
C ALA A 227 5.23 -4.44 11.22
N MET A 228 4.80 -4.81 12.42
CA MET A 228 3.41 -4.60 12.86
C MET A 228 3.04 -3.12 13.00
N GLY A 229 4.02 -2.25 13.35
CA GLY A 229 3.85 -0.80 13.45
C GLY A 229 3.94 -0.04 12.12
N VAL A 230 4.24 -0.73 11.01
CA VAL A 230 4.37 -0.07 9.71
C VAL A 230 3.00 0.39 9.19
N PRO A 231 2.85 1.70 8.84
CA PRO A 231 1.55 2.27 8.49
C PRO A 231 1.05 1.87 7.09
N GLN A 232 1.78 1.08 6.33
CA GLN A 232 1.42 0.67 4.97
C GLN A 232 0.24 -0.33 4.90
N GLY A 233 -0.31 -0.77 6.02
CA GLY A 233 -1.60 -1.45 6.08
C GLY A 233 -1.69 -2.79 5.33
N HIS A 234 -0.61 -3.55 5.17
CA HIS A 234 -0.69 -4.92 4.66
C HIS A 234 -1.33 -5.83 5.70
N GLN A 235 -2.17 -6.75 5.26
CA GLN A 235 -2.90 -7.68 6.13
C GLN A 235 -2.12 -8.98 6.43
N ASP A 236 -1.02 -9.21 5.73
CA ASP A 236 -0.19 -10.41 5.87
C ASP A 236 1.11 -10.09 6.61
N PRO A 237 1.45 -10.84 7.69
CA PRO A 237 2.68 -10.62 8.45
C PRO A 237 3.97 -10.81 7.64
N ASP A 238 3.98 -11.73 6.65
CA ASP A 238 5.12 -11.95 5.78
C ASP A 238 5.36 -10.76 4.85
N ALA A 239 4.27 -10.21 4.29
CA ALA A 239 4.32 -8.98 3.49
C ALA A 239 4.76 -7.77 4.33
N LYS A 240 4.27 -7.65 5.59
CA LYS A 240 4.71 -6.61 6.52
C LYS A 240 6.21 -6.68 6.79
N LEU A 241 6.75 -7.87 7.01
CA LEU A 241 8.19 -8.05 7.22
C LEU A 241 8.99 -7.66 5.96
N ASN A 242 8.53 -8.05 4.77
CA ASN A 242 9.20 -7.68 3.52
C ASN A 242 9.28 -6.15 3.31
N LEU A 243 8.33 -5.38 3.81
CA LEU A 243 8.39 -3.90 3.76
C LEU A 243 9.57 -3.30 4.53
N LEU A 244 10.11 -4.02 5.51
CA LEU A 244 11.27 -3.55 6.28
C LEU A 244 12.57 -3.65 5.49
N PHE A 245 12.59 -4.43 4.41
CA PHE A 245 13.77 -4.64 3.58
C PHE A 245 13.65 -3.88 2.27
N ASP A 246 14.78 -3.50 1.72
CA ASP A 246 14.84 -2.88 0.41
C ASP A 246 15.05 -3.95 -0.67
N SER A 247 14.43 -3.76 -1.82
CA SER A 247 14.57 -4.64 -2.99
C SER A 247 14.64 -3.81 -4.28
N ILE A 248 15.14 -4.41 -5.37
CA ILE A 248 15.19 -3.74 -6.67
C ILE A 248 13.79 -3.31 -7.14
N PRO A 249 12.75 -4.19 -7.13
CA PRO A 249 11.41 -3.79 -7.51
C PRO A 249 10.82 -2.69 -6.62
N LEU A 250 11.07 -2.75 -5.30
CA LEU A 250 10.57 -1.74 -4.37
C LEU A 250 11.17 -0.35 -4.66
N ARG A 251 12.48 -0.28 -4.95
CA ARG A 251 13.13 0.98 -5.37
C ARG A 251 12.59 1.47 -6.71
N ALA A 252 12.46 0.58 -7.68
CA ALA A 252 11.91 0.90 -8.99
C ALA A 252 10.48 1.44 -8.91
N ALA A 253 9.65 0.88 -8.03
CA ALA A 253 8.30 1.38 -7.74
C ALA A 253 8.28 2.69 -6.91
N GLY A 254 9.44 3.25 -6.60
CA GLY A 254 9.57 4.50 -5.83
C GLY A 254 9.45 4.32 -4.32
N GLY A 255 9.53 3.09 -3.84
CA GLY A 255 9.56 2.74 -2.42
C GLY A 255 10.97 2.65 -1.84
N GLY A 256 11.04 2.10 -0.64
CA GLY A 256 12.30 1.80 0.06
C GLY A 256 12.00 1.16 1.41
N SER A 257 13.04 0.66 2.08
CA SER A 257 12.93 0.00 3.37
C SER A 257 12.16 0.84 4.40
N ALA A 258 11.04 0.32 4.89
CA ALA A 258 10.26 0.97 5.94
C ALA A 258 10.99 0.98 7.29
N ALA A 259 11.94 0.07 7.51
CA ALA A 259 12.76 0.07 8.73
C ALA A 259 13.57 1.34 8.93
N ARG A 260 13.87 2.07 7.86
CA ARG A 260 14.72 3.28 7.90
C ARG A 260 14.02 4.51 8.46
N PHE A 261 12.70 4.47 8.62
CA PHE A 261 11.94 5.63 9.09
C PHE A 261 10.89 5.24 10.12
N SER A 262 10.63 6.14 11.05
CA SER A 262 9.49 6.06 11.97
C SER A 262 8.82 7.42 12.11
N ILE A 263 7.50 7.44 12.19
CA ILE A 263 6.73 8.63 12.58
C ILE A 263 6.52 8.68 14.09
N LEU A 264 6.61 7.52 14.75
CA LEU A 264 6.51 7.37 16.19
C LEU A 264 7.91 7.46 16.84
N GLU A 265 7.93 7.63 18.14
CA GLU A 265 9.12 7.75 18.95
C GLU A 265 10.08 6.55 18.78
N ILE A 266 11.37 6.85 18.67
CA ILE A 266 12.46 5.85 18.61
C ILE A 266 13.59 6.30 19.55
N PRO A 267 14.47 5.37 20.01
CA PRO A 267 15.65 5.74 20.78
C PRO A 267 16.64 6.57 19.95
N ASP A 268 17.55 7.24 20.61
CA ASP A 268 18.62 8.04 19.97
C ASP A 268 19.63 7.18 19.24
N SER A 269 19.80 5.93 19.68
CA SER A 269 20.69 4.95 19.06
C SER A 269 20.18 3.54 19.27
N TYR A 270 20.65 2.60 18.44
CA TYR A 270 20.48 1.16 18.64
C TYR A 270 21.84 0.48 18.81
N THR A 271 21.89 -0.54 19.64
CA THR A 271 23.03 -1.44 19.76
C THR A 271 22.77 -2.70 18.96
N ILE A 272 23.56 -2.93 17.91
CA ILE A 272 23.47 -4.08 17.04
C ILE A 272 24.61 -5.04 17.40
N VAL A 273 24.28 -6.31 17.68
CA VAL A 273 25.26 -7.35 17.95
C VAL A 273 25.15 -8.41 16.85
N HIS A 274 26.29 -8.74 16.22
CA HIS A 274 26.38 -9.79 15.23
C HIS A 274 26.70 -11.15 15.87
N LYS A 275 26.41 -12.25 15.16
CA LYS A 275 26.62 -13.62 15.67
C LYS A 275 28.08 -13.93 16.04
N ASN A 276 29.05 -13.22 15.43
CA ASN A 276 30.48 -13.34 15.77
C ASN A 276 30.88 -12.49 16.99
N GLY A 277 29.93 -11.83 17.66
CA GLY A 277 30.20 -10.97 18.81
C GLY A 277 30.57 -9.52 18.48
N THR A 278 30.69 -9.17 17.21
CA THR A 278 30.92 -7.76 16.81
C THR A 278 29.74 -6.90 17.23
N LEU A 279 30.05 -5.76 17.91
CA LEU A 279 29.07 -4.80 18.36
C LEU A 279 29.20 -3.51 17.56
N ARG A 280 28.04 -2.95 17.17
CA ARG A 280 27.93 -1.67 16.49
C ARG A 280 26.85 -0.82 17.13
N ILE A 281 27.15 0.44 17.44
CA ILE A 281 26.16 1.42 17.87
C ILE A 281 25.82 2.29 16.66
N VAL A 282 24.56 2.38 16.34
CA VAL A 282 24.03 3.19 15.24
C VAL A 282 23.20 4.32 15.80
N THR A 283 23.43 5.54 15.32
CA THR A 283 22.74 6.73 15.77
C THR A 283 21.58 7.07 14.84
N ASN A 284 20.49 7.53 15.43
CA ASN A 284 19.29 7.96 14.73
C ASN A 284 19.25 9.49 14.62
N SER A 285 18.46 10.00 13.69
CA SER A 285 18.35 11.45 13.44
C SER A 285 16.90 11.86 13.15
N ILE A 286 16.69 13.16 12.98
CA ILE A 286 15.42 13.73 12.53
C ILE A 286 15.51 14.03 11.03
N VAL A 287 14.43 13.79 10.31
CA VAL A 287 14.35 14.08 8.87
C VAL A 287 13.03 14.78 8.55
N THR A 288 13.06 15.76 7.66
CA THR A 288 11.87 16.43 7.15
C THR A 288 11.85 16.45 5.63
N LEU A 289 10.67 16.67 5.05
CA LEU A 289 10.50 16.81 3.61
C LEU A 289 10.94 18.21 3.15
N PRO A 290 11.33 18.35 1.87
CA PRO A 290 11.77 19.62 1.33
C PRO A 290 10.72 20.73 1.34
N ASP A 291 9.44 20.37 1.25
CA ASP A 291 8.28 21.27 1.25
C ASP A 291 7.80 21.65 2.66
N VAL A 292 8.36 21.03 3.70
CA VAL A 292 8.06 21.36 5.09
C VAL A 292 8.94 22.53 5.55
N ASN A 293 8.31 23.58 6.05
CA ASN A 293 9.02 24.74 6.58
C ASN A 293 8.96 24.77 8.12
N LEU A 294 10.11 24.56 8.73
CA LEU A 294 10.29 24.61 10.20
C LEU A 294 10.88 25.94 10.69
N THR A 295 11.15 26.91 9.80
CA THR A 295 11.79 28.20 10.15
C THR A 295 10.95 29.01 11.12
N GLY A 296 11.58 29.66 12.10
CA GLY A 296 10.99 30.64 12.99
C GLY A 296 10.10 30.06 14.09
N ILE A 297 10.09 28.74 14.30
CA ILE A 297 9.37 28.09 15.40
C ILE A 297 10.17 28.28 16.68
N ARG A 298 9.54 28.85 17.73
CA ARG A 298 10.18 29.16 19.01
C ARG A 298 9.66 28.34 20.18
N SER A 299 8.52 27.68 20.00
CA SER A 299 7.86 26.89 21.05
C SER A 299 6.98 25.80 20.51
N GLY A 300 6.64 24.83 21.38
CA GLY A 300 5.66 23.78 21.06
C GLY A 300 4.31 24.35 20.62
N GLN A 301 3.85 25.47 21.18
CA GLN A 301 2.59 26.11 20.75
C GLN A 301 2.65 26.66 19.32
N GLU A 302 3.78 27.26 18.92
CA GLU A 302 3.98 27.73 17.54
C GLU A 302 4.09 26.56 16.56
N PHE A 303 4.75 25.48 16.97
CA PHE A 303 4.80 24.23 16.22
C PHE A 303 3.38 23.67 16.01
N GLN A 304 2.60 23.53 17.09
CA GLN A 304 1.22 23.05 17.04
C GLN A 304 0.35 23.91 16.13
N LYS A 305 0.45 25.24 16.26
CA LYS A 305 -0.30 26.17 15.41
C LYS A 305 0.03 25.99 13.92
N ARG A 306 1.28 25.66 13.58
CA ARG A 306 1.70 25.49 12.19
C ARG A 306 1.22 24.17 11.57
N PHE A 307 1.25 23.07 12.32
CA PHE A 307 1.01 21.73 11.79
C PHE A 307 -0.36 21.14 12.12
N GLU A 308 -1.03 21.63 13.17
CA GLU A 308 -2.33 21.11 13.56
C GLU A 308 -3.50 22.10 13.38
N ILE A 309 -3.23 23.38 13.16
CA ILE A 309 -4.27 24.40 13.00
C ILE A 309 -4.20 24.93 11.56
N PRO A 310 -5.08 24.48 10.66
CA PRO A 310 -5.07 24.96 9.27
C PRO A 310 -5.38 26.45 9.23
N PRO A 311 -4.71 27.24 8.37
CA PRO A 311 -4.99 28.64 8.19
C PRO A 311 -6.41 28.85 7.67
N ARG A 312 -7.15 29.80 8.24
CA ARG A 312 -8.57 30.06 7.95
C ARG A 312 -8.89 30.41 6.49
N ASN A 313 -7.90 30.77 5.69
CA ASN A 313 -8.07 31.31 4.32
C ASN A 313 -7.37 30.51 3.22
N LYS A 314 -6.89 29.28 3.46
CA LYS A 314 -6.43 28.45 2.35
C LYS A 314 -7.65 27.87 1.62
N THR A 315 -7.97 28.42 0.46
CA THR A 315 -8.60 27.63 -0.61
C THR A 315 -7.76 26.36 -0.80
N ALA A 316 -8.42 25.21 -0.97
CA ALA A 316 -7.74 23.96 -1.26
C ALA A 316 -6.79 24.19 -2.45
N GLU A 317 -5.53 24.44 -2.16
CA GLU A 317 -4.50 24.41 -3.19
C GLU A 317 -4.32 22.96 -3.58
N THR A 318 -4.42 22.67 -4.85
CA THR A 318 -4.02 21.37 -5.39
C THR A 318 -2.60 21.10 -4.89
N PRO A 319 -2.32 19.93 -4.30
CA PRO A 319 -0.95 19.61 -3.91
C PRO A 319 -0.04 19.89 -5.10
N PRO A 320 1.14 20.46 -4.89
CA PRO A 320 2.08 20.63 -5.99
C PRO A 320 2.31 19.28 -6.66
N PRO A 321 2.36 19.24 -8.00
CA PRO A 321 2.65 18.01 -8.71
C PRO A 321 3.93 17.40 -8.15
N ALA A 322 3.93 16.07 -8.00
CA ALA A 322 5.13 15.37 -7.58
C ALA A 322 6.28 15.77 -8.52
N PRO A 323 7.48 16.06 -7.99
CA PRO A 323 8.60 16.44 -8.84
C PRO A 323 8.79 15.37 -9.92
N PRO A 324 9.07 15.77 -11.17
CA PRO A 324 9.28 14.81 -12.24
C PRO A 324 10.39 13.85 -11.83
N ARG A 325 10.20 12.57 -12.04
CA ARG A 325 11.26 11.57 -11.88
C ARG A 325 12.31 11.88 -12.93
N ASN A 326 13.50 12.31 -12.49
CA ASN A 326 14.64 12.54 -13.37
C ASN A 326 15.42 11.25 -13.69
N GLU A 327 15.07 10.14 -13.02
CA GLU A 327 15.73 8.84 -13.20
C GLU A 327 14.72 7.81 -13.68
N SER A 328 15.17 6.89 -14.54
CA SER A 328 14.37 5.77 -15.01
C SER A 328 13.90 4.90 -13.83
N ALA A 329 12.64 4.45 -13.87
CA ALA A 329 12.12 3.46 -12.94
C ALA A 329 12.83 2.09 -13.10
N LEU A 330 13.48 1.87 -14.23
CA LEU A 330 14.17 0.63 -14.59
C LEU A 330 15.67 0.64 -14.23
N VAL A 331 16.11 1.58 -13.38
CA VAL A 331 17.47 1.51 -12.80
C VAL A 331 17.61 0.17 -12.07
N ASP A 332 18.73 -0.50 -12.27
CA ASP A 332 19.03 -1.86 -11.78
C ASP A 332 18.20 -3.00 -12.46
N TYR A 333 17.47 -2.69 -13.54
CA TYR A 333 16.85 -3.69 -14.41
C TYR A 333 17.67 -3.92 -15.69
N PRO A 334 17.59 -5.10 -16.31
CA PRO A 334 18.14 -5.32 -17.65
C PRO A 334 17.51 -4.39 -18.68
N THR A 335 18.13 -4.25 -19.85
CA THR A 335 17.52 -3.50 -20.96
C THR A 335 16.22 -4.18 -21.38
N PRO A 336 15.08 -3.48 -21.34
CA PRO A 336 13.79 -4.05 -21.70
C PRO A 336 13.69 -4.28 -23.22
N LEU A 337 12.97 -5.32 -23.63
CA LEU A 337 12.57 -5.54 -25.02
C LEU A 337 11.49 -4.55 -25.46
N VAL A 338 10.49 -4.39 -24.61
CA VAL A 338 9.39 -3.46 -24.79
C VAL A 338 9.10 -2.81 -23.43
N LYS A 339 8.79 -1.53 -23.44
CA LYS A 339 8.40 -0.81 -22.20
C LYS A 339 7.27 0.18 -22.45
N HIS A 340 6.48 0.40 -21.43
CA HIS A 340 5.53 1.49 -21.36
C HIS A 340 6.28 2.84 -21.24
N SER A 341 5.67 3.93 -21.69
CA SER A 341 6.29 5.27 -21.63
C SER A 341 6.68 5.71 -20.22
N ASP A 342 5.95 5.24 -19.18
CA ASP A 342 6.24 5.52 -17.78
C ASP A 342 7.15 4.47 -17.12
N GLU A 343 7.58 3.47 -17.88
CA GLU A 343 8.48 2.41 -17.40
C GLU A 343 7.94 1.52 -16.27
N PHE A 344 6.66 1.67 -15.87
CA PHE A 344 6.06 0.80 -14.85
C PHE A 344 5.67 -0.60 -15.35
N VAL A 345 5.58 -0.76 -16.66
CA VAL A 345 5.39 -2.06 -17.30
C VAL A 345 6.47 -2.21 -18.35
N ALA A 346 7.21 -3.31 -18.27
CA ALA A 346 8.27 -3.60 -19.21
C ALA A 346 8.47 -5.11 -19.38
N SER A 347 9.00 -5.54 -20.52
CA SER A 347 9.25 -6.93 -20.82
C SER A 347 10.72 -7.23 -21.06
N TYR A 348 11.09 -8.47 -20.77
CA TYR A 348 12.46 -8.97 -20.83
C TYR A 348 12.49 -10.40 -21.37
N ALA A 349 13.63 -10.83 -21.86
CA ALA A 349 13.89 -12.21 -22.25
C ALA A 349 15.01 -12.79 -21.38
N LEU A 350 14.81 -13.98 -20.82
CA LEU A 350 15.90 -14.70 -20.18
C LEU A 350 16.79 -15.33 -21.24
N ASN A 351 18.09 -15.04 -21.18
CA ASN A 351 19.05 -15.47 -22.19
C ASN A 351 19.95 -16.65 -21.73
N ASP A 352 19.77 -17.11 -20.50
CA ASP A 352 20.41 -18.31 -19.99
C ASP A 352 20.04 -19.52 -20.84
N THR A 353 21.00 -20.42 -21.08
CA THR A 353 20.81 -21.58 -21.94
C THR A 353 19.59 -22.42 -21.53
N GLU A 354 19.36 -22.57 -20.22
CA GLU A 354 18.27 -23.37 -19.66
C GLU A 354 16.90 -22.67 -19.67
N MET A 355 16.90 -21.31 -19.73
CA MET A 355 15.69 -20.48 -19.63
C MET A 355 15.38 -19.70 -20.91
N ARG A 356 15.98 -20.09 -22.06
CA ARG A 356 15.80 -19.40 -23.34
C ARG A 356 14.37 -19.39 -23.86
N ASP A 357 13.50 -20.26 -23.36
CA ASP A 357 12.08 -20.32 -23.68
C ASP A 357 11.20 -19.39 -22.84
N THR A 358 11.81 -18.57 -21.96
CA THR A 358 11.06 -17.80 -20.97
C THR A 358 11.15 -16.30 -21.26
N MET A 359 9.97 -15.66 -21.26
CA MET A 359 9.78 -14.21 -21.23
C MET A 359 9.39 -13.76 -19.83
N VAL A 360 9.62 -12.48 -19.53
CA VAL A 360 9.17 -11.82 -18.31
C VAL A 360 8.42 -10.56 -18.68
N ILE A 361 7.27 -10.30 -18.05
CA ILE A 361 6.62 -9.00 -18.04
C ILE A 361 6.53 -8.55 -16.59
N SER A 362 7.22 -7.46 -16.26
CA SER A 362 7.19 -6.85 -14.94
C SER A 362 6.17 -5.74 -14.90
N PHE A 363 5.26 -5.80 -13.93
CA PHE A 363 4.26 -4.78 -13.60
C PHE A 363 4.59 -4.17 -12.25
N LEU A 364 5.36 -3.10 -12.21
CA LEU A 364 5.71 -2.41 -10.96
C LEU A 364 4.51 -1.68 -10.34
N SER A 365 3.54 -1.27 -11.16
CA SER A 365 2.34 -0.57 -10.70
C SER A 365 1.25 -0.56 -11.77
N PHE A 366 0.00 -0.41 -11.33
CA PHE A 366 -1.13 0.00 -12.17
C PHE A 366 -1.49 1.49 -11.98
N VAL A 367 -0.61 2.25 -11.36
CA VAL A 367 -0.69 3.72 -11.30
C VAL A 367 0.47 4.30 -12.07
N SER A 368 0.13 5.16 -13.02
CA SER A 368 1.11 6.01 -13.65
C SER A 368 1.36 7.26 -12.81
N LEU A 369 2.60 7.71 -12.79
CA LEU A 369 2.98 9.06 -12.41
C LEU A 369 2.72 10.02 -13.58
N VAL A 370 1.56 9.88 -14.21
CA VAL A 370 1.19 10.62 -15.40
C VAL A 370 1.32 12.11 -15.13
N LYS A 371 1.97 12.78 -16.05
CA LYS A 371 2.00 14.24 -16.10
C LYS A 371 0.58 14.76 -16.23
N GLU A 372 0.26 15.86 -15.57
CA GLU A 372 -1.07 16.47 -15.58
C GLU A 372 -1.60 16.74 -17.00
N ASP A 373 -0.71 17.00 -17.97
CA ASP A 373 -1.05 17.20 -19.38
C ASP A 373 -1.65 15.96 -20.05
N ILE A 374 -1.21 14.75 -19.68
CA ILE A 374 -1.81 13.50 -20.17
C ILE A 374 -3.21 13.32 -19.60
N LEU A 375 -3.41 13.64 -18.32
CA LEU A 375 -4.71 13.54 -17.66
C LEU A 375 -5.72 14.54 -18.18
N ALA A 376 -5.27 15.72 -18.57
CA ALA A 376 -6.10 16.76 -19.15
C ALA A 376 -6.54 16.46 -20.58
N ASN A 377 -5.87 15.55 -21.27
CA ASN A 377 -6.10 15.22 -22.67
C ASN A 377 -6.62 13.79 -22.85
N GLU A 378 -7.91 13.63 -23.20
CA GLU A 378 -8.55 12.32 -23.40
C GLU A 378 -7.84 11.44 -24.44
N THR A 379 -7.22 12.05 -25.47
CA THR A 379 -6.46 11.31 -26.50
C THR A 379 -5.16 10.77 -25.94
N ALA A 380 -4.42 11.58 -25.19
CA ALA A 380 -3.19 11.19 -24.56
C ALA A 380 -3.44 10.09 -23.52
N LEU A 381 -4.50 10.20 -22.71
CA LEU A 381 -4.89 9.18 -21.75
C LEU A 381 -5.28 7.86 -22.44
N GLY A 382 -6.08 7.91 -23.51
CA GLY A 382 -6.42 6.71 -24.27
C GLY A 382 -5.18 6.03 -24.89
N SER A 383 -4.21 6.81 -25.38
CA SER A 383 -2.92 6.28 -25.84
C SER A 383 -2.13 5.63 -24.72
N PHE A 384 -2.06 6.29 -23.57
CA PHE A 384 -1.38 5.79 -22.38
C PHE A 384 -1.93 4.42 -21.93
N VAL A 385 -3.24 4.27 -21.87
CA VAL A 385 -3.90 3.00 -21.52
C VAL A 385 -3.59 1.91 -22.55
N ARG A 386 -3.66 2.23 -23.85
CA ARG A 386 -3.34 1.26 -24.90
C ARG A 386 -1.92 0.71 -24.80
N GLN A 387 -0.95 1.53 -24.41
CA GLN A 387 0.44 1.10 -24.25
C GLN A 387 0.61 -0.06 -23.25
N PHE A 388 -0.28 -0.20 -22.24
CA PHE A 388 -0.26 -1.37 -21.37
C PHE A 388 -0.53 -2.67 -22.15
N GLY A 389 -1.56 -2.67 -23.00
CA GLY A 389 -1.82 -3.81 -23.88
C GLY A 389 -0.72 -4.00 -24.94
N ASP A 390 -0.19 -2.90 -25.48
CA ASP A 390 0.86 -2.96 -26.51
C ASP A 390 2.14 -3.62 -25.97
N VAL A 391 2.51 -3.42 -24.71
CA VAL A 391 3.64 -4.14 -24.09
C VAL A 391 3.37 -5.65 -24.11
N ILE A 392 2.18 -6.09 -23.75
CA ILE A 392 1.81 -7.52 -23.75
C ILE A 392 1.81 -8.08 -25.17
N ASP A 393 1.12 -7.40 -26.11
CA ASP A 393 0.99 -7.82 -27.52
C ASP A 393 2.36 -7.91 -28.23
N GLN A 394 3.22 -6.89 -28.06
CA GLN A 394 4.56 -6.88 -28.65
C GLN A 394 5.48 -7.91 -28.02
N THR A 395 5.36 -8.16 -26.71
CA THR A 395 6.10 -9.23 -26.03
C THR A 395 5.66 -10.61 -26.56
N ALA A 396 4.35 -10.82 -26.74
CA ALA A 396 3.83 -12.06 -27.31
C ALA A 396 4.33 -12.30 -28.73
N LYS A 397 4.37 -11.26 -29.56
CA LYS A 397 4.94 -11.32 -30.90
C LYS A 397 6.41 -11.70 -30.86
N ALA A 398 7.21 -11.03 -30.05
CA ALA A 398 8.64 -11.34 -29.90
C ALA A 398 8.87 -12.76 -29.35
N ALA A 399 8.03 -13.21 -28.41
CA ALA A 399 8.07 -14.57 -27.86
C ALA A 399 7.86 -15.61 -28.97
N LYS A 400 6.83 -15.42 -29.80
CA LYS A 400 6.54 -16.31 -30.93
C LYS A 400 7.66 -16.36 -31.95
N GLU A 401 8.22 -15.19 -32.31
CA GLU A 401 9.36 -15.07 -33.26
C GLU A 401 10.62 -15.76 -32.74
N GLN A 402 10.84 -15.76 -31.42
CA GLN A 402 12.01 -16.35 -30.76
C GLN A 402 11.76 -17.81 -30.28
N GLY A 403 10.58 -18.38 -30.50
CA GLY A 403 10.23 -19.70 -30.00
C GLY A 403 10.14 -19.84 -28.50
N ARG A 404 9.73 -18.76 -27.79
CA ARG A 404 9.58 -18.72 -26.34
C ARG A 404 8.12 -18.91 -25.94
N ASP A 405 7.82 -19.92 -25.16
CA ASP A 405 6.45 -20.27 -24.79
C ASP A 405 6.15 -20.14 -23.29
N LYS A 406 7.15 -19.79 -22.47
CA LYS A 406 7.01 -19.58 -21.01
C LYS A 406 6.95 -18.10 -20.67
N LEU A 407 6.14 -17.76 -19.66
CA LEU A 407 5.98 -16.39 -19.18
C LEU A 407 6.03 -16.30 -17.65
N ILE A 408 6.84 -15.40 -17.16
CA ILE A 408 6.77 -14.90 -15.77
C ILE A 408 6.06 -13.55 -15.79
N ILE A 409 5.00 -13.42 -15.02
CA ILE A 409 4.35 -12.14 -14.70
C ILE A 409 4.89 -11.70 -13.34
N ASP A 410 5.81 -10.74 -13.34
CA ASP A 410 6.43 -10.23 -12.12
C ASP A 410 5.62 -9.06 -11.55
N MET A 411 4.99 -9.31 -10.41
CA MET A 411 4.17 -8.37 -9.64
C MET A 411 4.88 -7.86 -8.38
N SER A 412 6.19 -8.07 -8.28
CA SER A 412 6.96 -7.63 -7.11
C SER A 412 6.82 -6.12 -6.89
N ALA A 413 6.62 -5.72 -5.63
CA ALA A 413 6.37 -4.35 -5.19
C ALA A 413 5.11 -3.65 -5.76
N ASN A 414 4.26 -4.37 -6.48
CA ASN A 414 3.04 -3.80 -7.04
C ASN A 414 1.95 -3.66 -5.97
N VAL A 415 1.59 -2.44 -5.61
CA VAL A 415 0.56 -2.13 -4.62
C VAL A 415 -0.77 -1.70 -5.24
N GLY A 416 -0.95 -1.99 -6.53
CA GLY A 416 -2.19 -1.73 -7.24
C GLY A 416 -2.17 -0.47 -8.09
N GLY A 417 -3.32 0.19 -8.18
CA GLY A 417 -3.53 1.39 -9.00
C GLY A 417 -4.90 1.42 -9.67
N SER A 418 -4.94 1.75 -10.96
CA SER A 418 -6.16 1.85 -11.74
C SER A 418 -6.76 0.47 -12.05
N LEU A 419 -8.03 0.30 -11.70
CA LEU A 419 -8.80 -0.88 -12.07
C LEU A 419 -8.91 -1.03 -13.60
N ASP A 420 -8.96 0.09 -14.29
CA ASP A 420 -9.10 0.11 -15.74
C ASP A 420 -7.86 -0.48 -16.43
N LEU A 421 -6.65 -0.08 -15.98
CA LEU A 421 -5.40 -0.65 -16.49
C LEU A 421 -5.31 -2.14 -16.16
N THR A 422 -5.77 -2.52 -14.97
CA THR A 422 -5.85 -3.91 -14.53
C THR A 422 -6.73 -4.75 -15.45
N ASP A 423 -7.94 -4.28 -15.73
CA ASP A 423 -8.89 -4.97 -16.60
C ASP A 423 -8.42 -5.03 -18.05
N PHE A 424 -7.77 -3.96 -18.52
CA PHE A 424 -7.21 -3.90 -19.85
C PHE A 424 -6.04 -4.90 -20.01
N ALA A 425 -5.13 -4.98 -19.04
CA ALA A 425 -4.07 -5.98 -19.03
C ALA A 425 -4.63 -7.40 -18.95
N TYR A 426 -5.59 -7.64 -18.05
CA TYR A 426 -6.25 -8.95 -17.91
C TYR A 426 -6.88 -9.43 -19.21
N THR A 427 -7.67 -8.57 -19.86
CA THR A 427 -8.32 -8.93 -21.13
C THR A 427 -7.36 -8.95 -22.31
N THR A 428 -6.19 -8.35 -22.21
CA THR A 428 -5.14 -8.50 -23.22
C THR A 428 -4.49 -9.89 -23.13
N PHE A 429 -4.28 -10.43 -21.92
CA PHE A 429 -3.83 -11.81 -21.74
C PHE A 429 -4.91 -12.82 -22.12
N PHE A 430 -6.16 -12.56 -21.78
CA PHE A 430 -7.28 -13.47 -21.98
C PHE A 430 -8.48 -12.73 -22.57
N PRO A 431 -8.51 -12.53 -23.90
CA PRO A 431 -9.57 -11.78 -24.57
C PRO A 431 -10.95 -12.38 -24.33
N GLY A 432 -11.91 -11.55 -23.93
CA GLY A 432 -13.27 -11.97 -23.61
C GLY A 432 -13.43 -12.81 -22.34
N ALA A 433 -12.39 -12.90 -21.53
CA ALA A 433 -12.42 -13.66 -20.29
C ALA A 433 -13.38 -13.02 -19.26
N ARG A 434 -14.14 -13.87 -18.57
CA ARG A 434 -15.07 -13.48 -17.53
C ARG A 434 -14.32 -12.87 -16.33
N PHE A 435 -14.95 -11.87 -15.72
CA PHE A 435 -14.47 -11.27 -14.47
C PHE A 435 -15.11 -11.99 -13.27
N ASP A 436 -14.38 -12.89 -12.62
CA ASP A 436 -14.72 -13.43 -11.30
C ASP A 436 -14.19 -12.48 -10.20
N SER A 437 -14.81 -11.31 -10.13
CA SER A 437 -14.52 -10.27 -9.15
C SER A 437 -15.81 -9.52 -8.85
N PHE A 438 -16.39 -9.81 -7.70
CA PHE A 438 -17.64 -9.24 -7.26
C PHE A 438 -17.39 -8.29 -6.09
N ASP A 439 -18.30 -7.32 -5.94
CA ASP A 439 -18.21 -6.29 -4.93
C ASP A 439 -19.48 -6.25 -4.07
N ARG A 440 -19.30 -5.87 -2.81
CA ARG A 440 -20.39 -5.46 -1.92
C ARG A 440 -19.95 -4.25 -1.11
N TYR A 441 -20.89 -3.34 -0.88
CA TYR A 441 -20.76 -2.30 0.13
C TYR A 441 -21.36 -2.78 1.45
N ARG A 442 -20.82 -2.31 2.56
CA ARG A 442 -21.53 -2.34 3.82
C ARG A 442 -22.59 -1.24 3.83
N VAL A 443 -23.85 -1.58 4.11
CA VAL A 443 -24.96 -0.63 4.11
C VAL A 443 -25.04 0.02 5.48
N ASP A 444 -24.60 1.28 5.55
CA ASP A 444 -24.83 2.18 6.67
C ASP A 444 -25.76 3.34 6.27
N SER A 445 -26.15 4.16 7.26
CA SER A 445 -27.04 5.29 7.01
C SER A 445 -26.43 6.35 6.09
N GLY A 446 -25.11 6.54 6.19
CA GLY A 446 -24.37 7.49 5.38
C GLY A 446 -24.33 7.09 3.91
N LEU A 447 -23.92 5.86 3.62
CA LEU A 447 -23.86 5.35 2.25
C LEU A 447 -25.24 5.32 1.60
N ASN A 448 -26.28 4.87 2.35
CA ASN A 448 -27.65 4.86 1.88
C ASN A 448 -28.16 6.28 1.54
N PHE A 449 -27.82 7.28 2.36
CA PHE A 449 -28.12 8.67 2.06
C PHE A 449 -27.42 9.16 0.79
N LEU A 450 -26.13 8.89 0.63
CA LEU A 450 -25.35 9.29 -0.56
C LEU A 450 -25.91 8.65 -1.83
N ALA A 451 -26.22 7.35 -1.77
CA ALA A 451 -26.74 6.60 -2.90
C ALA A 451 -28.09 7.10 -3.40
N ARG A 452 -28.95 7.58 -2.51
CA ARG A 452 -30.31 8.06 -2.84
C ARG A 452 -30.37 9.56 -3.09
N GLY A 453 -29.51 10.34 -2.45
CA GLY A 453 -29.54 11.80 -2.48
C GLY A 453 -28.65 12.45 -3.54
N ALA A 454 -27.60 11.78 -3.99
CA ALA A 454 -26.66 12.32 -4.94
C ALA A 454 -27.19 12.29 -6.40
N SER A 455 -26.59 13.08 -7.28
CA SER A 455 -26.89 13.04 -8.70
C SER A 455 -26.53 11.69 -9.32
N PRO A 456 -27.20 11.23 -10.38
CA PRO A 456 -26.79 10.03 -11.10
C PRO A 456 -25.29 10.03 -11.44
N LYS A 457 -24.74 11.19 -11.81
CA LYS A 457 -23.30 11.34 -12.08
C LYS A 457 -22.43 11.20 -10.84
N ALA A 458 -22.89 11.63 -9.67
CA ALA A 458 -22.16 11.44 -8.40
C ALA A 458 -22.32 10.02 -7.89
N VAL A 459 -23.51 9.43 -8.03
CA VAL A 459 -23.78 8.03 -7.70
C VAL A 459 -22.94 7.10 -8.57
N LEU A 460 -22.79 7.36 -9.87
CA LEU A 460 -21.91 6.57 -10.74
C LEU A 460 -20.44 6.56 -10.30
N ARG A 461 -19.99 7.58 -9.57
CA ARG A 461 -18.66 7.55 -8.95
C ARG A 461 -18.55 6.52 -7.83
N LEU A 462 -19.62 6.34 -7.04
CA LEU A 462 -19.68 5.28 -6.03
C LEU A 462 -19.63 3.89 -6.67
N PHE A 463 -20.15 3.74 -7.88
CA PHE A 463 -20.23 2.44 -8.57
C PHE A 463 -19.00 2.10 -9.44
N VAL A 464 -18.01 3.00 -9.52
CA VAL A 464 -16.77 2.77 -10.30
C VAL A 464 -16.97 2.65 -11.82
N ALA A 465 -18.17 2.79 -12.31
CA ALA A 465 -18.41 2.76 -13.73
C ALA A 465 -18.73 4.18 -14.24
N PRO A 466 -17.80 4.85 -14.91
CA PRO A 466 -18.08 6.19 -15.46
C PRO A 466 -19.23 6.19 -16.46
N GLU A 467 -19.54 5.05 -17.07
CA GLU A 467 -20.46 4.98 -18.22
C GLU A 467 -21.39 3.77 -18.25
N GLY A 468 -21.46 2.96 -17.18
CA GLY A 468 -22.33 1.80 -17.14
C GLY A 468 -22.92 1.52 -15.77
N LEU A 469 -24.10 0.93 -15.75
CA LEU A 469 -24.71 0.42 -14.53
C LEU A 469 -24.03 -0.90 -14.13
N PRO A 470 -23.89 -1.19 -12.82
CA PRO A 470 -23.39 -2.47 -12.35
C PRO A 470 -24.32 -3.60 -12.78
N ILE A 471 -23.80 -4.80 -12.87
CA ILE A 471 -24.57 -6.01 -13.17
C ILE A 471 -24.44 -7.02 -12.03
N ASP A 472 -25.46 -7.84 -11.85
CA ASP A 472 -25.44 -8.94 -10.88
C ASP A 472 -24.72 -10.19 -11.43
N ALA A 473 -24.60 -11.24 -10.63
CA ALA A 473 -23.96 -12.49 -11.02
C ALA A 473 -24.63 -13.19 -12.22
N ALA A 474 -25.89 -12.85 -12.52
CA ALA A 474 -26.61 -13.34 -13.69
C ALA A 474 -26.50 -12.39 -14.91
N ASN A 475 -25.59 -11.42 -14.88
CA ASN A 475 -25.39 -10.37 -15.89
C ASN A 475 -26.61 -9.46 -16.11
N ARG A 476 -27.50 -9.34 -15.14
CA ARG A 476 -28.65 -8.43 -15.21
C ARG A 476 -28.23 -7.06 -14.67
N THR A 477 -28.59 -6.02 -15.37
CA THR A 477 -28.30 -4.64 -14.95
C THR A 477 -29.00 -4.30 -13.65
N ILE A 478 -28.26 -3.71 -12.72
CA ILE A 478 -28.79 -3.14 -11.48
C ILE A 478 -29.04 -1.65 -11.77
N ASP A 479 -30.28 -1.27 -12.02
CA ASP A 479 -30.68 0.04 -12.56
C ASP A 479 -31.19 1.02 -11.51
N SER A 480 -31.32 0.61 -10.27
CA SER A 480 -31.81 1.47 -9.20
C SER A 480 -31.01 1.36 -7.90
N PRO A 481 -30.91 2.46 -7.13
CA PRO A 481 -30.35 2.41 -5.79
C PRO A 481 -31.04 1.40 -4.88
N ASP A 482 -32.36 1.23 -5.00
CA ASP A 482 -33.11 0.28 -4.19
C ASP A 482 -32.74 -1.18 -4.48
N ALA A 483 -32.51 -1.52 -5.74
CA ALA A 483 -32.06 -2.86 -6.12
C ALA A 483 -30.68 -3.19 -5.56
N LEU A 484 -29.76 -2.21 -5.51
CA LEU A 484 -28.40 -2.41 -5.01
C LEU A 484 -28.33 -2.33 -3.49
N PHE A 485 -28.90 -1.27 -2.89
CA PHE A 485 -28.74 -0.94 -1.47
C PHE A 485 -29.80 -1.56 -0.56
N ALA A 486 -30.70 -2.41 -1.05
CA ALA A 486 -31.57 -3.21 -0.18
C ALA A 486 -30.69 -4.05 0.75
N PRO A 487 -30.81 -3.84 2.10
CA PRO A 487 -29.91 -4.50 3.05
C PRO A 487 -30.06 -6.01 3.01
N ARG A 488 -28.95 -6.72 2.96
CA ARG A 488 -28.88 -8.18 3.07
C ARG A 488 -28.00 -8.54 4.26
N PRO A 489 -28.52 -9.25 5.26
CA PRO A 489 -27.72 -9.66 6.41
C PRO A 489 -26.71 -10.73 5.98
N ILE A 490 -25.41 -10.39 6.11
CA ILE A 490 -24.28 -11.28 5.80
C ILE A 490 -23.28 -11.10 6.93
N GLN A 491 -22.88 -12.18 7.59
CA GLN A 491 -21.91 -12.15 8.71
C GLN A 491 -22.24 -11.07 9.76
N GLY A 492 -23.51 -11.02 10.21
CA GLY A 492 -23.95 -10.10 11.25
C GLY A 492 -24.05 -8.62 10.86
N GLN A 493 -23.79 -8.27 9.60
CA GLN A 493 -23.87 -6.89 9.10
C GLN A 493 -24.76 -6.78 7.86
N ASN A 494 -25.27 -5.58 7.58
CA ASN A 494 -26.04 -5.32 6.38
C ASN A 494 -25.11 -5.00 5.20
N MET A 495 -25.19 -5.83 4.15
CA MET A 495 -24.46 -5.65 2.91
C MET A 495 -25.39 -5.33 1.75
N THR A 496 -24.85 -4.76 0.67
CA THR A 496 -25.59 -4.59 -0.60
C THR A 496 -25.81 -5.91 -1.31
N ALA A 497 -26.60 -5.88 -2.38
CA ALA A 497 -26.54 -6.91 -3.40
C ALA A 497 -25.10 -7.05 -3.90
N GLU A 498 -24.73 -8.26 -4.31
CA GLU A 498 -23.51 -8.54 -5.02
C GLU A 498 -23.58 -7.96 -6.43
N PHE A 499 -22.52 -7.34 -6.85
CA PHE A 499 -22.43 -6.74 -8.18
C PHE A 499 -21.02 -6.78 -8.71
N HIS A 500 -20.92 -6.66 -10.02
CA HIS A 500 -19.62 -6.41 -10.68
C HIS A 500 -19.78 -5.39 -11.82
N ARG A 501 -18.66 -4.97 -12.37
CA ARG A 501 -18.64 -4.03 -13.47
C ARG A 501 -19.05 -4.71 -14.77
N ASN A 502 -19.83 -4.02 -15.59
CA ASN A 502 -20.22 -4.52 -16.91
C ASN A 502 -19.08 -4.30 -17.92
N ALA A 503 -18.31 -5.35 -18.22
CA ALA A 503 -17.17 -5.28 -19.15
C ALA A 503 -17.57 -4.97 -20.60
N SER A 504 -18.83 -5.17 -20.98
CA SER A 504 -19.34 -4.85 -22.32
C SER A 504 -19.74 -3.39 -22.49
N THR A 505 -19.81 -2.61 -21.41
CA THR A 505 -19.98 -1.15 -21.51
C THR A 505 -18.63 -0.52 -21.81
N ARG A 506 -18.68 0.64 -22.51
CA ARG A 506 -17.47 1.39 -22.83
C ARG A 506 -16.62 1.61 -21.59
N TYR A 507 -15.47 1.02 -21.65
CA TYR A 507 -14.41 1.28 -20.71
C TYR A 507 -13.65 2.50 -21.21
N PHE A 508 -13.44 3.49 -20.35
CA PHE A 508 -12.66 4.68 -20.59
C PHE A 508 -13.31 5.88 -21.29
N ILE A 509 -12.65 6.92 -21.07
CA ILE A 509 -12.80 8.32 -21.38
C ILE A 509 -13.07 8.57 -22.88
N LYS A 510 -12.80 7.59 -23.74
CA LYS A 510 -13.04 7.68 -25.19
C LYS A 510 -13.89 6.54 -25.73
N PRO A 511 -14.72 6.85 -26.76
CA PRO A 511 -15.61 5.90 -27.40
C PRO A 511 -14.93 4.72 -28.11
N ASP A 512 -13.63 4.76 -28.29
CA ASP A 512 -12.85 3.86 -29.14
C ASP A 512 -11.90 2.91 -28.39
N VAL A 513 -11.86 2.96 -27.03
CA VAL A 513 -11.08 2.06 -26.20
C VAL A 513 -12.01 1.05 -25.52
N PHE A 514 -11.93 -0.20 -25.94
CA PHE A 514 -12.68 -1.33 -25.38
C PHE A 514 -11.72 -2.33 -24.74
N LEU A 515 -12.23 -3.09 -23.78
CA LEU A 515 -11.53 -4.27 -23.29
C LEU A 515 -11.42 -5.32 -24.41
N ARG A 516 -10.31 -6.04 -24.46
CA ARG A 516 -10.06 -7.04 -25.49
C ARG A 516 -11.09 -8.17 -25.42
N GLY A 517 -11.73 -8.48 -26.55
CA GLY A 517 -12.81 -9.47 -26.62
C GLY A 517 -14.18 -8.96 -26.19
N TYR A 518 -14.29 -7.65 -25.85
CA TYR A 518 -15.52 -6.93 -25.56
C TYR A 518 -15.79 -5.80 -26.55
N GLU A 519 -15.01 -5.75 -27.62
CA GLU A 519 -15.21 -4.80 -28.72
C GLU A 519 -16.52 -5.12 -29.46
N PRO A 520 -17.23 -4.09 -30.01
CA PRO A 520 -18.53 -4.29 -30.67
C PRO A 520 -18.49 -5.15 -31.95
N ASN A 521 -17.33 -5.42 -32.51
CA ASN A 521 -17.14 -6.18 -33.75
C ASN A 521 -16.80 -7.63 -33.47
N GLU A 522 -17.47 -8.57 -34.11
CA GLU A 522 -17.28 -10.03 -33.95
C GLU A 522 -15.84 -10.55 -34.18
N THR A 523 -15.01 -9.80 -34.89
CA THR A 523 -13.59 -10.17 -35.15
C THR A 523 -12.72 -10.15 -33.90
N ALA A 524 -13.11 -9.40 -32.86
CA ALA A 524 -12.35 -9.27 -31.61
C ALA A 524 -12.51 -10.48 -30.67
N ALA A 525 -13.68 -11.13 -30.72
CA ALA A 525 -14.01 -12.30 -29.89
C ALA A 525 -13.22 -13.59 -30.23
N ARG A 526 -12.37 -13.56 -31.27
CA ARG A 526 -11.61 -14.72 -31.72
C ARG A 526 -10.10 -14.64 -31.48
N ARG A 527 -9.63 -13.72 -30.63
CA ARG A 527 -8.21 -13.66 -30.30
C ARG A 527 -7.87 -14.77 -29.31
N GLU A 528 -6.95 -15.64 -29.71
CA GLU A 528 -6.39 -16.63 -28.81
C GLU A 528 -5.51 -15.95 -27.74
N PRO A 529 -5.50 -16.47 -26.50
CA PRO A 529 -4.55 -16.05 -25.49
C PRO A 529 -3.11 -16.19 -25.98
N PRO A 530 -2.25 -15.18 -25.77
CA PRO A 530 -0.87 -15.22 -26.26
C PRO A 530 0.00 -16.32 -25.62
N TRP A 531 -0.34 -16.76 -24.42
CA TRP A 531 0.28 -17.88 -23.71
C TRP A 531 -0.78 -18.81 -23.14
N LYS A 532 -0.44 -20.08 -23.04
CA LYS A 532 -1.26 -21.07 -22.34
C LYS A 532 -1.10 -20.88 -20.82
N PRO A 533 -2.17 -21.00 -20.01
CA PRO A 533 -2.11 -20.81 -18.56
C PRO A 533 -1.06 -21.68 -17.87
N GLU A 534 -0.88 -22.94 -18.29
CA GLU A 534 0.13 -23.86 -17.73
C GLU A 534 1.58 -23.41 -17.98
N ASN A 535 1.80 -22.54 -18.95
CA ASN A 535 3.08 -21.96 -19.31
C ASN A 535 3.31 -20.59 -18.65
N MET A 536 2.43 -20.18 -17.74
CA MET A 536 2.51 -18.91 -17.05
C MET A 536 2.73 -19.12 -15.55
N VAL A 537 3.44 -18.19 -14.92
CA VAL A 537 3.57 -18.11 -13.47
C VAL A 537 3.58 -16.65 -13.02
N ILE A 538 2.96 -16.38 -11.89
CA ILE A 538 3.00 -15.06 -11.25
C ILE A 538 4.05 -15.09 -10.15
N LEU A 539 4.95 -14.12 -10.16
CA LEU A 539 5.94 -13.87 -9.13
C LEU A 539 5.52 -12.66 -8.31
N THR A 540 5.59 -12.74 -6.97
CA THR A 540 5.24 -11.65 -6.06
C THR A 540 6.12 -11.70 -4.81
N ASP A 541 6.27 -10.57 -4.15
CA ASP A 541 6.90 -10.43 -2.83
C ASP A 541 5.87 -10.30 -1.69
N GLY A 542 4.61 -10.64 -1.94
CA GLY A 542 3.51 -10.49 -1.00
C GLY A 542 2.97 -9.06 -0.87
N LEU A 543 3.64 -8.06 -1.45
CA LEU A 543 3.19 -6.67 -1.37
C LEU A 543 2.01 -6.34 -2.29
N CYS A 544 1.57 -7.29 -3.09
CA CYS A 544 0.41 -7.15 -3.99
C CYS A 544 -0.82 -6.68 -3.21
N ALA A 545 -1.36 -5.50 -3.56
CA ALA A 545 -2.48 -4.85 -2.88
C ALA A 545 -3.44 -4.21 -3.89
N SER A 546 -4.70 -3.99 -3.51
CA SER A 546 -5.69 -3.25 -4.29
C SER A 546 -5.87 -3.82 -5.72
N ALA A 547 -5.69 -3.03 -6.78
CA ALA A 547 -5.82 -3.47 -8.17
C ALA A 547 -4.92 -4.66 -8.53
N CYS A 548 -3.72 -4.77 -7.92
CA CYS A 548 -2.85 -5.95 -8.05
C CYS A 548 -3.55 -7.22 -7.56
N THR A 549 -4.31 -7.15 -6.47
CA THR A 549 -5.01 -8.32 -5.91
C THR A 549 -6.13 -8.79 -6.82
N ILE A 550 -6.79 -7.85 -7.50
CA ILE A 550 -7.84 -8.16 -8.48
C ILE A 550 -7.23 -8.85 -9.70
N PHE A 551 -6.17 -8.29 -10.27
CA PHE A 551 -5.47 -8.86 -11.42
C PHE A 551 -4.94 -10.27 -11.14
N THR A 552 -4.15 -10.41 -10.07
CA THR A 552 -3.57 -11.69 -9.66
C THR A 552 -4.69 -12.70 -9.33
N GLY A 553 -5.70 -12.26 -8.58
CA GLY A 553 -6.84 -13.11 -8.22
C GLY A 553 -7.63 -13.60 -9.44
N LEU A 554 -7.88 -12.76 -10.44
CA LEU A 554 -8.55 -13.14 -11.69
C LEU A 554 -7.73 -14.19 -12.46
N LEU A 555 -6.42 -14.00 -12.58
CA LEU A 555 -5.54 -14.95 -13.28
C LEU A 555 -5.49 -16.30 -12.56
N VAL A 556 -5.43 -16.29 -11.23
CA VAL A 556 -5.41 -17.54 -10.43
C VAL A 556 -6.75 -18.26 -10.48
N ARG A 557 -7.87 -17.57 -10.20
CA ARG A 557 -9.19 -18.20 -10.10
C ARG A 557 -9.72 -18.69 -11.45
N ASN A 558 -9.58 -17.87 -12.50
CA ASN A 558 -10.16 -18.20 -13.79
C ASN A 558 -9.31 -19.17 -14.62
N PHE A 559 -7.99 -19.15 -14.43
CA PHE A 559 -7.07 -19.88 -15.30
C PHE A 559 -6.12 -20.82 -14.55
N GLY A 560 -6.16 -20.86 -13.22
CA GLY A 560 -5.28 -21.72 -12.42
C GLY A 560 -3.79 -21.36 -12.57
N ILE A 561 -3.47 -20.09 -12.90
CA ILE A 561 -2.08 -19.67 -13.02
C ILE A 561 -1.43 -19.73 -11.64
N ARG A 562 -0.32 -20.46 -11.56
CA ARG A 562 0.40 -20.70 -10.31
C ARG A 562 1.15 -19.45 -9.86
N THR A 563 1.39 -19.35 -8.55
CA THR A 563 2.06 -18.20 -7.93
C THR A 563 3.31 -18.62 -7.17
N ILE A 564 4.34 -17.77 -7.20
CA ILE A 564 5.55 -17.88 -6.38
C ILE A 564 5.62 -16.65 -5.50
N ALA A 565 5.79 -16.84 -4.19
CA ALA A 565 5.99 -15.75 -3.24
C ALA A 565 7.44 -15.68 -2.75
N LEU A 566 7.97 -14.47 -2.60
CA LEU A 566 9.35 -14.21 -2.21
C LEU A 566 9.45 -13.67 -0.78
N GLY A 567 10.46 -14.12 -0.04
CA GLY A 567 10.83 -13.57 1.27
C GLY A 567 9.88 -13.96 2.40
N GLY A 568 9.49 -12.97 3.22
CA GLY A 568 8.66 -13.13 4.40
C GLY A 568 9.44 -13.62 5.63
N ARG A 569 8.69 -14.06 6.68
CA ARG A 569 9.24 -14.52 7.96
C ARG A 569 10.05 -15.81 7.78
N PRO A 570 11.02 -16.10 8.66
CA PRO A 570 11.84 -17.32 8.59
C PRO A 570 11.03 -18.55 9.05
N LEU A 571 10.10 -19.01 8.23
CA LEU A 571 9.21 -20.13 8.51
C LEU A 571 9.22 -21.12 7.34
N ASN A 572 9.34 -22.41 7.65
CA ASN A 572 9.11 -23.51 6.69
C ASN A 572 7.62 -23.76 6.49
N LYS A 573 6.93 -22.74 5.97
CA LYS A 573 5.47 -22.71 5.79
C LYS A 573 5.13 -21.91 4.53
N PRO A 574 3.93 -22.05 3.98
CA PRO A 574 3.45 -21.21 2.88
C PRO A 574 3.44 -19.73 3.28
N MET A 575 3.52 -18.88 2.28
CA MET A 575 3.30 -17.44 2.36
C MET A 575 2.17 -17.06 1.38
N GLN A 576 1.41 -16.02 1.67
CA GLN A 576 0.43 -15.53 0.72
C GLN A 576 1.11 -14.84 -0.48
N ALA A 577 0.62 -15.16 -1.69
CA ALA A 577 0.99 -14.40 -2.90
C ALA A 577 0.44 -12.97 -2.86
N ILE A 578 -0.70 -12.78 -2.20
CA ILE A 578 -1.45 -11.53 -2.10
C ILE A 578 -1.55 -11.17 -0.61
N GLY A 579 -0.64 -10.34 -0.12
CA GLY A 579 -0.58 -9.96 1.30
C GLY A 579 -1.07 -8.55 1.61
N GLY A 580 -1.42 -7.76 0.59
CA GLY A 580 -1.99 -6.44 0.75
C GLY A 580 -3.52 -6.44 0.82
N VAL A 581 -4.13 -5.25 0.89
CA VAL A 581 -5.59 -5.09 0.93
C VAL A 581 -6.24 -5.72 -0.29
N LYS A 582 -7.25 -6.56 -0.05
CA LYS A 582 -8.11 -7.16 -1.08
C LYS A 582 -9.45 -6.42 -1.19
N GLY A 583 -9.52 -5.22 -0.64
CA GLY A 583 -10.60 -4.27 -0.86
C GLY A 583 -10.52 -3.71 -2.29
N THR A 584 -11.68 -3.42 -2.86
CA THR A 584 -11.80 -3.12 -4.29
C THR A 584 -11.89 -1.63 -4.59
N GLN A 585 -12.04 -0.79 -3.57
CA GLN A 585 -12.09 0.66 -3.78
C GLN A 585 -11.70 1.47 -2.54
N VAL A 586 -10.68 2.30 -2.68
CA VAL A 586 -10.37 3.35 -1.72
C VAL A 586 -11.11 4.64 -2.08
N PHE A 587 -11.66 5.31 -1.06
CA PHE A 587 -12.21 6.67 -1.17
C PHE A 587 -11.50 7.58 -0.18
N ALA A 588 -11.01 8.70 -0.69
CA ALA A 588 -10.55 9.78 0.18
C ALA A 588 -11.75 10.46 0.87
N ASN A 589 -11.56 10.90 2.11
CA ASN A 589 -12.61 11.64 2.82
C ASN A 589 -13.09 12.86 2.05
N ALA A 590 -12.21 13.54 1.30
CA ALA A 590 -12.57 14.65 0.42
C ALA A 590 -13.54 14.27 -0.71
N GLU A 591 -13.43 13.08 -1.26
CA GLU A 591 -14.36 12.59 -2.28
C GLU A 591 -15.74 12.32 -1.68
N ILE A 592 -15.79 11.70 -0.49
CA ILE A 592 -17.03 11.51 0.26
C ILE A 592 -17.69 12.86 0.55
N GLN A 593 -16.91 13.88 0.95
CA GLN A 593 -17.40 15.24 1.16
C GLN A 593 -18.03 15.84 -0.10
N ASN A 594 -17.37 15.69 -1.24
CA ASN A 594 -17.88 16.23 -2.52
C ASN A 594 -19.21 15.59 -2.94
N ILE A 595 -19.31 14.26 -2.77
CA ILE A 595 -20.55 13.53 -3.06
C ILE A 595 -21.65 13.93 -2.07
N THR A 596 -21.32 14.07 -0.79
CA THR A 596 -22.24 14.52 0.24
C THR A 596 -22.76 15.93 -0.03
N ALA A 597 -21.88 16.85 -0.41
CA ALA A 597 -22.28 18.21 -0.76
C ALA A 597 -23.24 18.23 -1.97
N ASP A 598 -23.05 17.37 -2.95
CA ASP A 598 -23.98 17.21 -4.08
C ASP A 598 -25.34 16.64 -3.63
N ALA A 599 -25.34 15.60 -2.80
CA ALA A 599 -26.56 15.00 -2.25
C ALA A 599 -27.37 16.01 -1.43
N VAL A 600 -26.70 16.80 -0.57
CA VAL A 600 -27.34 17.85 0.23
C VAL A 600 -27.94 18.96 -0.64
N ARG A 601 -27.24 19.39 -1.69
CA ARG A 601 -27.79 20.41 -2.64
C ARG A 601 -29.08 19.95 -3.30
N LYS A 602 -29.18 18.67 -3.66
CA LYS A 602 -30.34 18.10 -4.35
C LYS A 602 -31.52 17.79 -3.43
N SER A 603 -31.22 17.47 -2.16
CA SER A 603 -32.23 17.16 -1.15
C SER A 603 -32.98 18.40 -0.60
N ALA A 604 -32.84 19.58 -1.22
CA ALA A 604 -33.37 20.85 -0.72
C ALA A 604 -34.91 20.93 -0.79
N GLY A 605 -35.59 20.22 0.07
CA GLY A 605 -37.03 20.30 0.23
C GLY A 605 -37.52 19.56 1.48
N GLN A 606 -37.75 18.27 1.40
CA GLN A 606 -38.30 17.45 2.50
C GLN A 606 -37.26 16.62 3.25
N ALA A 607 -36.18 16.22 2.61
CA ALA A 607 -35.12 15.43 3.22
C ALA A 607 -34.15 16.25 4.10
N ARG A 608 -34.23 17.56 4.08
CA ARG A 608 -33.29 18.50 4.74
C ARG A 608 -33.27 18.33 6.26
N GLN A 609 -34.39 17.99 6.88
CA GLN A 609 -34.48 17.81 8.33
C GLN A 609 -34.05 16.42 8.82
N GLN A 610 -34.27 15.39 8.01
CA GLN A 610 -33.97 14.01 8.39
C GLN A 610 -32.51 13.62 8.07
N SER A 611 -32.01 14.07 6.93
CA SER A 611 -30.63 13.82 6.49
C SER A 611 -29.58 14.71 7.17
N ALA A 612 -29.93 15.92 7.61
CA ALA A 612 -29.05 16.78 8.39
C ALA A 612 -28.73 16.18 9.78
N ARG A 613 -29.51 15.23 10.27
CA ARG A 613 -29.26 14.52 11.53
C ARG A 613 -28.35 13.30 11.37
N SER A 614 -28.25 12.71 10.18
CA SER A 614 -27.46 11.50 9.94
C SER A 614 -26.03 11.74 9.51
N ILE A 615 -25.67 12.90 8.87
CA ILE A 615 -24.31 13.23 8.46
C ILE A 615 -23.97 14.72 8.66
N PRO A 616 -24.16 15.28 9.87
CA PRO A 616 -23.92 16.72 10.07
C PRO A 616 -22.45 17.09 9.95
N SER A 617 -21.54 16.21 10.34
CA SER A 617 -20.10 16.46 10.37
C SER A 617 -19.44 16.42 9.00
N VAL A 618 -19.93 15.60 8.07
CA VAL A 618 -19.42 15.56 6.68
C VAL A 618 -19.74 16.86 5.94
N ARG A 619 -20.83 17.53 6.31
CA ARG A 619 -21.22 18.81 5.74
C ARG A 619 -20.37 19.99 6.23
N ASP A 620 -20.01 19.99 7.51
CA ASP A 620 -19.38 21.11 8.19
C ASP A 620 -17.86 20.97 8.30
N ALA A 621 -17.31 20.02 7.60
CA ALA A 621 -15.95 19.55 7.66
C ALA A 621 -14.81 20.47 7.18
N PRO A 622 -15.01 21.64 6.58
CA PRO A 622 -13.92 22.33 5.91
C PRO A 622 -12.86 22.92 6.85
N LEU A 623 -13.02 22.89 8.15
CA LEU A 623 -12.14 23.62 9.07
C LEU A 623 -11.77 22.81 10.31
N LEU A 624 -11.37 21.55 10.12
CA LEU A 624 -10.88 20.79 11.25
C LEU A 624 -9.49 21.23 11.64
N PRO A 625 -9.33 21.55 12.92
CA PRO A 625 -8.02 21.60 13.49
C PRO A 625 -7.38 20.22 13.41
N LEU A 626 -6.05 20.16 13.36
CA LEU A 626 -5.28 18.93 13.42
C LEU A 626 -5.04 18.23 12.08
N MET A 627 -5.43 18.86 10.96
CA MET A 627 -5.11 18.39 9.60
C MET A 627 -4.23 19.43 8.89
N GLN A 628 -3.13 18.95 8.31
CA GLN A 628 -2.20 19.84 7.60
C GLN A 628 -2.72 20.25 6.22
N GLU A 629 -3.46 19.37 5.54
CA GLU A 629 -3.93 19.61 4.17
C GLU A 629 -5.44 19.39 4.06
N PRO A 630 -6.19 20.42 3.63
CA PRO A 630 -7.58 20.22 3.22
C PRO A 630 -7.59 19.26 2.03
N GLY A 631 -8.25 18.12 2.16
CA GLY A 631 -8.39 17.13 1.10
C GLY A 631 -7.59 15.84 1.26
N SER A 632 -6.56 15.80 2.13
CA SER A 632 -5.82 14.57 2.44
C SER A 632 -6.26 13.89 3.73
N GLY A 633 -7.38 14.30 4.32
CA GLY A 633 -7.86 13.95 5.66
C GLY A 633 -8.16 12.50 5.96
N GLY A 634 -7.55 11.59 5.21
CA GLY A 634 -7.73 10.16 5.37
C GLY A 634 -8.50 9.52 4.23
N SER A 635 -8.61 8.21 4.30
CA SER A 635 -9.30 7.37 3.32
C SER A 635 -9.95 6.17 3.99
N VAL A 636 -10.90 5.56 3.30
CA VAL A 636 -11.58 4.34 3.71
C VAL A 636 -11.61 3.33 2.57
N ASN A 637 -11.64 2.06 2.90
CA ASN A 637 -11.97 0.99 1.98
C ASN A 637 -13.50 0.89 1.88
N LEU A 638 -14.05 1.40 0.79
CA LEU A 638 -15.50 1.54 0.66
C LEU A 638 -16.19 0.22 0.29
N ARG A 639 -15.49 -0.69 -0.43
CA ARG A 639 -16.05 -1.94 -0.94
C ARG A 639 -15.16 -3.13 -0.63
N ASN A 640 -15.78 -4.25 -0.36
CA ASN A 640 -15.13 -5.54 -0.24
C ASN A 640 -15.24 -6.33 -1.54
N GLY A 641 -14.15 -7.04 -1.88
CA GLY A 641 -14.11 -7.97 -3.01
C GLY A 641 -14.51 -9.39 -2.57
N TYR A 642 -15.22 -10.08 -3.46
CA TYR A 642 -15.67 -11.46 -3.32
C TYR A 642 -15.34 -12.26 -4.59
N SER A 643 -15.23 -13.58 -4.47
CA SER A 643 -15.27 -14.49 -5.62
C SER A 643 -16.64 -15.12 -5.74
N GLN A 644 -16.96 -15.68 -6.91
CA GLN A 644 -18.26 -16.31 -7.16
C GLN A 644 -18.52 -17.51 -6.23
N ASP A 645 -17.46 -18.18 -5.80
CA ASP A 645 -17.53 -19.41 -5.01
C ASP A 645 -17.52 -19.14 -3.48
N ASP A 646 -17.49 -17.87 -3.05
CA ASP A 646 -17.48 -17.49 -1.63
C ASP A 646 -18.87 -17.64 -1.01
N VAL A 647 -19.18 -18.87 -0.56
CA VAL A 647 -20.46 -19.23 0.05
C VAL A 647 -20.61 -18.82 1.53
N ASP A 648 -19.49 -18.56 2.21
CA ASP A 648 -19.47 -18.22 3.63
C ASP A 648 -19.71 -16.73 3.93
N GLY A 649 -19.72 -15.89 2.90
CA GLY A 649 -19.99 -14.45 3.00
C GLY A 649 -18.84 -13.60 3.55
N PHE A 650 -17.66 -14.18 3.81
CA PHE A 650 -16.47 -13.40 4.13
C PHE A 650 -15.83 -12.85 2.87
N PRO A 651 -15.44 -11.55 2.85
CA PRO A 651 -14.72 -10.98 1.72
C PRO A 651 -13.32 -11.57 1.59
N LEU A 652 -12.77 -11.50 0.38
CA LEU A 652 -11.40 -11.94 0.05
C LEU A 652 -10.34 -11.36 0.99
N HIS A 653 -10.58 -10.18 1.57
CA HIS A 653 -9.69 -9.54 2.54
C HIS A 653 -9.38 -10.44 3.74
N PHE A 654 -10.32 -11.29 4.15
CA PHE A 654 -10.18 -12.20 5.28
C PHE A 654 -9.79 -13.62 4.89
N LYS A 655 -9.62 -13.91 3.60
CA LYS A 655 -9.25 -15.24 3.10
C LYS A 655 -7.73 -15.38 2.98
N TYR A 656 -7.20 -16.49 3.49
CA TYR A 656 -5.81 -16.87 3.28
C TYR A 656 -5.62 -17.45 1.88
N GLN A 657 -4.72 -16.90 1.11
CA GLN A 657 -4.42 -17.32 -0.26
C GLN A 657 -2.93 -17.64 -0.39
N ALA A 658 -2.56 -18.88 -0.03
CA ALA A 658 -1.19 -19.35 -0.15
C ALA A 658 -0.69 -19.27 -1.61
N ALA A 659 0.59 -18.95 -1.79
CA ALA A 659 1.28 -19.19 -3.05
C ALA A 659 1.51 -20.69 -3.26
N ASN A 660 1.64 -21.11 -4.52
CA ASN A 660 1.96 -22.50 -4.86
C ASN A 660 3.37 -22.90 -4.44
N CYS A 661 4.24 -21.91 -4.29
CA CYS A 661 5.65 -22.07 -3.89
C CYS A 661 6.14 -20.80 -3.20
N ARG A 662 7.06 -20.96 -2.26
CA ARG A 662 7.79 -19.88 -1.62
C ARG A 662 9.28 -20.02 -1.88
N LEU A 663 9.97 -18.89 -2.06
CA LEU A 663 11.43 -18.78 -2.12
C LEU A 663 11.91 -17.69 -1.17
N PHE A 664 13.03 -17.90 -0.49
CA PHE A 664 13.71 -16.82 0.20
C PHE A 664 14.67 -16.10 -0.76
N TYR A 665 14.97 -14.84 -0.47
CA TYR A 665 15.96 -14.09 -1.24
C TYR A 665 17.38 -14.58 -0.97
N THR A 666 18.15 -14.78 -2.03
CA THR A 666 19.61 -14.90 -1.94
C THR A 666 20.27 -13.54 -2.13
N SER A 667 21.53 -13.39 -1.78
CA SER A 667 22.29 -12.14 -2.01
C SER A 667 22.23 -11.70 -3.47
N LYS A 668 22.38 -12.64 -4.40
CA LYS A 668 22.35 -12.37 -5.84
C LYS A 668 20.97 -11.91 -6.33
N MET A 669 19.87 -12.44 -5.81
CA MET A 669 18.52 -11.96 -6.15
C MET A 669 18.27 -10.52 -5.70
N LEU A 670 18.99 -10.03 -4.70
CA LEU A 670 18.87 -8.66 -4.20
C LEU A 670 19.74 -7.65 -4.95
N THR A 671 20.71 -8.13 -5.73
CA THR A 671 21.61 -7.30 -6.56
C THR A 671 21.34 -7.43 -8.06
N ASP A 672 20.67 -8.49 -8.48
CA ASP A 672 20.33 -8.78 -9.87
C ASP A 672 18.89 -9.30 -9.98
N VAL A 673 17.98 -8.50 -10.52
CA VAL A 673 16.59 -8.90 -10.69
C VAL A 673 16.42 -10.07 -11.66
N ALA A 674 17.32 -10.21 -12.65
CA ALA A 674 17.27 -11.34 -13.58
C ALA A 674 17.55 -12.68 -12.89
N GLU A 675 18.36 -12.71 -11.82
CA GLU A 675 18.54 -13.90 -11.01
C GLU A 675 17.23 -14.31 -10.30
N THR A 676 16.44 -13.33 -9.84
CA THR A 676 15.12 -13.59 -9.25
C THR A 676 14.19 -14.28 -10.27
N TRP A 677 14.17 -13.77 -11.50
CA TRP A 677 13.39 -14.38 -12.58
C TRP A 677 13.90 -15.75 -12.98
N ARG A 678 15.23 -15.94 -13.04
CA ARG A 678 15.83 -17.24 -13.32
C ARG A 678 15.43 -18.28 -12.26
N ARG A 679 15.47 -17.92 -10.98
CA ARG A 679 15.02 -18.82 -9.89
C ARG A 679 13.54 -19.13 -9.98
N ALA A 680 12.71 -18.16 -10.30
CA ALA A 680 11.27 -18.36 -10.54
C ALA A 680 11.02 -19.31 -11.73
N ALA A 681 11.76 -19.14 -12.84
CA ALA A 681 11.66 -20.01 -14.01
C ALA A 681 12.08 -21.46 -13.68
N LEU A 682 13.17 -21.65 -12.92
CA LEU A 682 13.61 -22.97 -12.46
C LEU A 682 12.50 -23.69 -11.70
N VAL A 683 11.89 -23.02 -10.74
CA VAL A 683 10.81 -23.59 -9.92
C VAL A 683 9.57 -23.87 -10.77
N ALA A 684 9.15 -22.90 -11.57
CA ALA A 684 7.89 -22.99 -12.30
C ALA A 684 7.94 -24.00 -13.47
N PHE A 685 9.09 -24.11 -14.17
CA PHE A 685 9.16 -24.78 -15.45
C PHE A 685 10.24 -25.90 -15.55
N ARG A 686 11.06 -26.07 -14.49
CA ARG A 686 12.17 -27.03 -14.47
C ARG A 686 12.21 -27.90 -13.19
N ASN A 687 11.06 -28.02 -12.51
CA ASN A 687 10.93 -28.78 -11.28
C ASN A 687 11.94 -28.38 -10.19
N GLY A 688 12.28 -27.08 -10.10
CA GLY A 688 13.08 -26.56 -9.01
C GLY A 688 12.35 -26.66 -7.66
N THR A 689 13.12 -26.62 -6.59
CA THR A 689 12.62 -26.82 -5.22
C THR A 689 12.09 -25.51 -4.62
N CYS A 690 11.01 -25.59 -3.87
CA CYS A 690 10.44 -24.54 -3.01
C CYS A 690 10.98 -24.63 -1.59
N VAL A 691 10.76 -23.59 -0.78
CA VAL A 691 11.00 -23.64 0.67
C VAL A 691 10.26 -24.85 1.27
N PRO A 692 10.90 -25.67 2.12
CA PRO A 692 10.27 -26.83 2.74
C PRO A 692 8.92 -26.47 3.38
N GLY A 693 7.91 -27.31 3.19
CA GLY A 693 6.56 -27.09 3.73
C GLY A 693 5.76 -25.96 3.08
N SER A 694 6.27 -25.31 2.02
CA SER A 694 5.56 -24.25 1.32
C SER A 694 4.82 -24.68 0.05
N THR A 695 4.85 -25.96 -0.28
CA THR A 695 4.16 -26.57 -1.41
C THR A 695 3.43 -27.85 -1.01
N VAL A 696 2.45 -28.27 -1.80
CA VAL A 696 1.71 -29.52 -1.57
C VAL A 696 2.48 -30.77 -2.01
N ASN A 697 3.50 -30.64 -2.86
CA ASN A 697 4.28 -31.75 -3.34
C ASN A 697 5.32 -32.17 -2.31
N SER A 698 5.34 -33.46 -1.97
CA SER A 698 6.26 -34.02 -0.96
C SER A 698 7.73 -34.00 -1.39
N ASP A 699 8.00 -33.91 -2.71
CA ASP A 699 9.36 -33.76 -3.25
C ASP A 699 9.88 -32.31 -3.23
N GLY A 700 9.08 -31.39 -2.71
CA GLY A 700 9.41 -29.96 -2.64
C GLY A 700 9.25 -29.19 -3.94
N THR A 701 8.82 -29.84 -5.03
CA THR A 701 8.54 -29.12 -6.27
C THR A 701 7.24 -28.32 -6.20
N MET A 702 7.05 -27.36 -7.08
CA MET A 702 5.87 -26.51 -7.10
C MET A 702 4.61 -27.30 -7.47
N GLY A 703 3.63 -27.35 -6.58
CA GLY A 703 2.35 -28.01 -6.80
C GLY A 703 1.44 -27.26 -7.78
N ALA A 704 0.56 -28.01 -8.48
CA ALA A 704 -0.48 -27.43 -9.32
C ALA A 704 -1.51 -26.65 -8.49
N LYS A 705 -1.81 -27.12 -7.26
CA LYS A 705 -2.65 -26.44 -6.29
C LYS A 705 -1.78 -25.73 -5.25
N ALA A 706 -2.26 -24.61 -4.75
CA ALA A 706 -1.65 -23.97 -3.57
C ALA A 706 -1.97 -24.79 -2.31
N PRO A 707 -1.13 -24.72 -1.26
CA PRO A 707 -1.44 -25.29 0.05
C PRO A 707 -2.72 -24.68 0.63
N GLU A 708 -3.48 -25.51 1.35
CA GLU A 708 -4.61 -25.03 2.14
C GLU A 708 -4.11 -24.26 3.38
N PHE A 709 -5.01 -23.52 4.01
CA PHE A 709 -4.72 -22.79 5.23
C PHE A 709 -4.34 -23.76 6.34
N ASP A 710 -3.16 -23.54 6.93
CA ASP A 710 -2.66 -24.22 8.13
C ASP A 710 -2.48 -23.15 9.23
N PRO A 711 -3.11 -23.29 10.41
CA PRO A 711 -2.97 -22.32 11.50
C PRO A 711 -1.52 -22.04 11.92
N ASP A 712 -0.62 -22.98 11.71
CA ASP A 712 0.82 -22.84 12.02
C ASP A 712 1.52 -21.77 11.16
N VAL A 713 0.92 -21.30 10.04
CA VAL A 713 1.43 -20.17 9.27
C VAL A 713 1.41 -18.85 10.06
N ARG A 714 0.68 -18.78 11.17
CA ARG A 714 0.69 -17.64 12.08
C ARG A 714 2.08 -17.44 12.72
N GLY A 715 2.88 -18.51 12.80
CA GLY A 715 4.17 -18.47 13.48
C GLY A 715 4.02 -18.31 15.00
N ARG A 716 5.13 -18.06 15.68
CA ARG A 716 5.09 -17.54 17.04
C ARG A 716 4.39 -16.19 16.97
N ALA A 717 3.25 -16.03 17.65
CA ALA A 717 2.71 -14.70 17.84
C ALA A 717 3.85 -13.86 18.45
N PRO A 718 4.37 -12.82 17.77
CA PRO A 718 5.21 -11.89 18.47
C PRO A 718 4.40 -11.51 19.69
N GLY A 719 5.03 -11.47 20.86
CA GLY A 719 4.44 -10.91 22.07
C GLY A 719 4.17 -9.42 21.82
N VAL A 720 3.24 -9.15 20.92
CA VAL A 720 2.70 -7.81 20.70
C VAL A 720 1.98 -7.52 22.00
N PRO A 721 2.45 -6.58 22.83
CA PRO A 721 1.58 -6.00 23.79
C PRO A 721 0.40 -5.52 22.94
N ARG A 722 -0.78 -6.13 23.11
CA ARG A 722 -2.00 -5.49 22.64
C ARG A 722 -1.86 -4.05 23.10
N PRO A 723 -2.05 -3.04 22.25
CA PRO A 723 -2.38 -1.74 22.79
C PRO A 723 -3.55 -2.05 23.70
N THR A 724 -3.30 -2.07 25.00
CA THR A 724 -4.32 -2.23 26.02
C THR A 724 -5.19 -1.01 25.82
N LEU A 725 -6.30 -1.22 25.10
CA LEU A 725 -7.44 -0.34 25.14
C LEU A 725 -8.11 -0.60 26.51
N GLU A 726 -7.34 -0.50 27.61
CA GLU A 726 -7.85 -0.38 28.97
C GLU A 726 -8.20 1.07 29.28
#